data_f840254c5eb48aff7a369f3bc5f411b8
#
_entry.id   f840254c5eb48aff7a369f3bc5f411b8
#
_cell.length_a   1.000
_cell.length_b   1.000
_cell.length_c   1.000
_cell.angle_alpha   90.00
_cell.angle_beta   90.00
_cell.angle_gamma   90.00
#
_symmetry.space_group_name_H-M   'P 1'
#
loop_
_entity.id
_entity.type
_entity.pdbx_description
1 polymer ?
#
loop_
_entity_poly.entity_id
_entity_poly.type
_entity_poly.pdbx_seq_one_letter_code
_entity_poly.pdbx_strand_id
1 'polypeptide(L)'
;MPDDAYLKPRPGRRRKPVDQPPSPGRRRSLQGAGAWTRARLGEAHLKSPSRKAMTWTGAILGLLVIAIAILIAVWDWNWFRGPLARIASARMHREVTITGDLKVHPFSWQPSATVGGVHIANPAWATPKQVGQDRMADIGGIGVQIRLIPLLSGRLELRMLRFDQPDIALLRDAQGRASWDFSDGKPSGAPMKLPPIRDFIINDGHISYHDAQKRLNFSGTLNASEQLGAQNRGFEMRGQGTLNAQPFTVLVTGGPLLNIDRTKPYPFNADIRAGQTYVTAQGAVSKPFDMGQFYMNTTARGPDLADLYGVTGIGLPNTPPYNLRGHLSREGQTWRINDIAGRFGSSDLAGKLAVETGRPRPMLTADLRTNSLDFADLGALFGGAAKTGKVASPAQVAAAKVMQSEQRLLPDATLNVDRIRSLDADVTYKAASIHNTPVNLKSGSAHVTLKAGVLRADPVDFELPQGRVAGDVQLDARNATPVTDLDLRLTNARLEHLLPVHVGGGDPLTGALVGRAKLHGSGNSVHRAFASANGQILLVVPNGEVRRAFAELMGVDVVKGLGLLLSKDHQSTPIRCGVAHFQAVNGVFNADRIVFDTDPVLVTGSGSISMGDEKLDLKAQGHPKKFQLVRARVPVTAGGSLLHPKLGVQPGAAIAQGGAAVALGTFLTPLAAILPFVDPGLAKDANCAGLVAQAGRQGAPVKAIAHR
;
A
#
# COMPACT_ATOMS: atom_id res chain seq x y z
N MET A 1 -45.57 7.87 31.02
CA MET A 1 -46.62 8.90 31.09
C MET A 1 -46.11 10.10 30.33
N PRO A 2 -47.03 10.72 29.63
CA PRO A 2 -46.96 10.85 28.18
C PRO A 2 -46.79 12.34 27.81
N ASP A 3 -46.47 12.61 26.57
CA ASP A 3 -47.12 13.75 25.92
C ASP A 3 -47.00 13.68 24.39
N ASP A 4 -48.18 13.81 23.85
CA ASP A 4 -48.56 13.89 22.45
C ASP A 4 -47.99 15.09 21.73
N ALA A 5 -47.61 14.92 20.48
CA ALA A 5 -47.52 16.02 19.51
C ALA A 5 -47.97 15.59 18.09
N TYR A 6 -49.25 15.80 17.84
CA TYR A 6 -49.92 16.22 16.59
C TYR A 6 -49.23 16.00 15.25
N LEU A 7 -49.68 15.00 14.52
CA LEU A 7 -49.58 14.87 13.08
C LEU A 7 -50.78 15.55 12.39
N LYS A 8 -50.54 16.61 11.62
CA LYS A 8 -51.50 17.21 10.69
C LYS A 8 -51.68 16.31 9.43
N PRO A 9 -52.90 16.10 8.95
CA PRO A 9 -53.18 15.30 7.76
C PRO A 9 -52.91 16.10 6.46
N ARG A 10 -52.32 15.45 5.47
CA ARG A 10 -52.20 15.94 4.10
C ARG A 10 -53.48 15.71 3.31
N PRO A 11 -53.89 16.62 2.41
CA PRO A 11 -55.17 16.54 1.69
C PRO A 11 -55.18 15.45 0.63
N GLY A 12 -56.30 14.78 0.49
CA GLY A 12 -56.57 13.64 -0.33
C GLY A 12 -56.49 13.92 -1.85
N ARG A 13 -55.88 13.02 -2.59
CA ARG A 13 -56.04 12.92 -4.02
C ARG A 13 -57.38 12.29 -4.36
N ARG A 14 -58.22 13.01 -5.11
CA ARG A 14 -59.49 12.53 -5.69
C ARG A 14 -59.19 11.32 -6.58
N ARG A 15 -59.87 10.22 -6.32
CA ARG A 15 -59.99 9.06 -7.19
C ARG A 15 -60.99 9.41 -8.28
N LYS A 16 -60.62 9.13 -9.58
CA LYS A 16 -61.55 9.10 -10.68
C LYS A 16 -62.40 7.84 -10.60
N PRO A 17 -63.68 7.88 -11.04
CA PRO A 17 -64.60 6.74 -10.98
C PRO A 17 -64.18 5.64 -11.94
N VAL A 18 -64.32 4.41 -11.48
CA VAL A 18 -64.21 3.17 -12.30
C VAL A 18 -65.45 3.05 -13.17
N ASP A 19 -65.29 2.98 -14.49
CA ASP A 19 -66.36 2.67 -15.45
C ASP A 19 -66.85 1.23 -15.26
N GLN A 20 -68.14 1.09 -15.05
CA GLN A 20 -68.85 -0.17 -15.01
C GLN A 20 -69.01 -0.75 -16.46
N PRO A 21 -68.99 -2.05 -16.63
CA PRO A 21 -69.24 -2.66 -17.94
C PRO A 21 -70.75 -2.59 -18.32
N PRO A 22 -71.06 -2.37 -19.61
CA PRO A 22 -72.44 -2.28 -20.02
C PRO A 22 -73.14 -3.66 -20.07
N SER A 23 -74.37 -3.69 -19.61
CA SER A 23 -75.28 -4.81 -19.60
C SER A 23 -75.67 -5.34 -21.02
N PRO A 24 -76.01 -6.61 -21.16
CA PRO A 24 -76.35 -7.22 -22.48
C PRO A 24 -77.73 -6.83 -22.97
N GLY A 25 -77.74 -6.00 -24.01
CA GLY A 25 -78.98 -5.61 -24.73
C GLY A 25 -79.18 -6.24 -26.07
N ARG A 26 -80.20 -7.10 -26.14
CA ARG A 26 -81.00 -7.44 -27.30
C ARG A 26 -80.30 -7.89 -28.59
N ARG A 27 -80.34 -9.21 -28.83
CA ARG A 27 -80.23 -9.83 -30.19
C ARG A 27 -81.22 -9.18 -31.12
N ARG A 28 -80.80 -8.44 -32.13
CA ARG A 28 -81.53 -8.19 -33.35
C ARG A 28 -80.98 -9.14 -34.40
N SER A 29 -81.87 -9.98 -34.92
CA SER A 29 -81.71 -10.92 -36.00
C SER A 29 -81.20 -10.18 -37.25
N LEU A 30 -80.00 -10.44 -37.69
CA LEU A 30 -79.51 -10.07 -39.01
C LEU A 30 -79.97 -11.15 -40.04
N GLN A 31 -81.25 -11.18 -40.35
CA GLN A 31 -81.74 -11.71 -41.58
C GLN A 31 -81.97 -10.54 -42.52
N GLY A 32 -81.05 -10.33 -43.45
CA GLY A 32 -81.25 -9.28 -44.43
C GLY A 32 -80.01 -8.81 -45.22
N ALA A 33 -78.81 -9.34 -44.94
CA ALA A 33 -77.62 -8.92 -45.68
C ALA A 33 -77.07 -9.92 -46.69
N GLY A 34 -77.91 -10.93 -47.10
CA GLY A 34 -77.48 -11.93 -48.02
C GLY A 34 -77.90 -11.71 -49.49
N ALA A 35 -78.58 -10.58 -49.78
CA ALA A 35 -79.12 -10.36 -51.14
C ALA A 35 -78.41 -9.30 -52.01
N TRP A 36 -77.46 -8.57 -51.50
CA TRP A 36 -76.77 -7.48 -52.20
C TRP A 36 -75.38 -7.81 -52.77
N THR A 37 -74.76 -8.89 -52.36
CA THR A 37 -73.43 -9.28 -52.84
C THR A 37 -73.46 -10.30 -53.98
N ARG A 38 -74.64 -10.82 -54.40
CA ARG A 38 -74.73 -11.74 -55.54
C ARG A 38 -75.03 -11.05 -56.89
N ALA A 39 -75.23 -9.74 -56.97
CA ALA A 39 -75.59 -9.04 -58.19
C ALA A 39 -74.42 -8.30 -58.87
N ARG A 40 -73.16 -8.48 -58.45
CA ARG A 40 -71.98 -7.88 -59.08
C ARG A 40 -70.77 -8.81 -59.31
N LEU A 41 -70.97 -10.12 -59.24
CA LEU A 41 -70.03 -11.02 -59.87
C LEU A 41 -70.67 -11.38 -61.23
N GLY A 42 -70.75 -10.38 -62.12
CA GLY A 42 -70.91 -10.58 -63.52
C GLY A 42 -69.77 -11.47 -63.97
N GLU A 43 -70.10 -12.49 -64.69
CA GLU A 43 -69.25 -13.45 -65.38
C GLU A 43 -68.10 -12.73 -66.06
N ALA A 44 -66.96 -12.60 -65.32
CA ALA A 44 -65.69 -12.38 -65.95
C ALA A 44 -65.35 -13.65 -66.68
N HIS A 45 -65.78 -13.73 -67.92
CA HIS A 45 -65.27 -14.67 -68.94
C HIS A 45 -63.74 -14.43 -68.93
N LEU A 46 -63.01 -15.25 -68.14
CA LEU A 46 -61.59 -15.45 -68.34
C LEU A 46 -61.44 -16.00 -69.76
N LYS A 47 -61.30 -15.08 -70.71
CA LYS A 47 -60.83 -15.46 -72.03
C LYS A 47 -59.54 -16.22 -71.79
N SER A 48 -59.58 -17.51 -72.13
CA SER A 48 -58.38 -18.34 -72.15
C SER A 48 -57.34 -17.60 -72.97
N PRO A 49 -56.12 -17.35 -72.38
CA PRO A 49 -55.12 -16.60 -73.09
C PRO A 49 -54.84 -17.24 -74.41
N SER A 50 -54.90 -16.45 -75.47
CA SER A 50 -54.64 -16.95 -76.82
C SER A 50 -53.30 -17.71 -76.81
N ARG A 51 -53.21 -18.81 -77.59
CA ARG A 51 -51.95 -19.60 -77.67
C ARG A 51 -50.71 -18.71 -77.87
N LYS A 52 -50.82 -17.57 -78.55
CA LYS A 52 -49.79 -16.57 -78.73
C LYS A 52 -49.46 -15.82 -77.45
N ALA A 53 -50.42 -15.51 -76.56
CA ALA A 53 -50.15 -14.87 -75.27
C ALA A 53 -49.46 -15.84 -74.30
N MET A 54 -49.84 -17.12 -74.35
CA MET A 54 -49.23 -18.16 -73.54
C MET A 54 -47.79 -18.47 -73.98
N THR A 55 -47.48 -18.40 -75.28
CA THR A 55 -46.12 -18.55 -75.80
C THR A 55 -45.26 -17.32 -75.43
N TRP A 56 -45.81 -16.09 -75.45
CA TRP A 56 -45.09 -14.87 -75.05
C TRP A 56 -44.85 -14.84 -73.55
N THR A 57 -45.79 -15.22 -72.70
CA THR A 57 -45.60 -15.33 -71.27
C THR A 57 -44.60 -16.42 -70.91
N GLY A 58 -44.62 -17.57 -71.59
CA GLY A 58 -43.60 -18.61 -71.43
C GLY A 58 -42.19 -18.16 -71.85
N ALA A 59 -42.11 -17.43 -73.00
CA ALA A 59 -40.82 -16.86 -73.46
C ALA A 59 -40.27 -15.79 -72.51
N ILE A 60 -41.15 -14.92 -72.01
CA ILE A 60 -40.74 -13.90 -71.00
C ILE A 60 -40.29 -14.58 -69.70
N LEU A 61 -40.99 -15.57 -69.20
CA LEU A 61 -40.64 -16.34 -68.03
C LEU A 61 -39.33 -17.11 -68.25
N GLY A 62 -39.15 -17.73 -69.41
CA GLY A 62 -37.91 -18.39 -69.78
C GLY A 62 -36.73 -17.44 -69.88
N LEU A 63 -36.95 -16.27 -70.48
CA LEU A 63 -35.92 -15.24 -70.58
C LEU A 63 -35.56 -14.64 -69.19
N LEU A 64 -36.57 -14.52 -68.32
CA LEU A 64 -36.36 -14.07 -66.90
C LEU A 64 -35.61 -15.13 -66.11
N VAL A 65 -35.91 -16.43 -66.30
CA VAL A 65 -35.16 -17.53 -65.67
C VAL A 65 -33.70 -17.56 -66.15
N ILE A 66 -33.50 -17.41 -67.48
CA ILE A 66 -32.18 -17.34 -68.09
C ILE A 66 -31.43 -16.10 -67.54
N ALA A 67 -32.06 -14.93 -67.46
CA ALA A 67 -31.48 -13.72 -66.94
C ALA A 67 -31.12 -13.87 -65.46
N ILE A 68 -31.97 -14.51 -64.66
CA ILE A 68 -31.66 -14.84 -63.23
C ILE A 68 -30.50 -15.83 -63.14
N ALA A 69 -30.50 -16.87 -64.03
CA ALA A 69 -29.41 -17.86 -64.05
C ALA A 69 -28.06 -17.20 -64.42
N ILE A 70 -28.06 -16.31 -65.42
CA ILE A 70 -26.89 -15.52 -65.79
C ILE A 70 -26.48 -14.59 -64.65
N LEU A 71 -27.44 -13.92 -64.00
CA LEU A 71 -27.21 -13.06 -62.87
C LEU A 71 -26.54 -13.85 -61.70
N ILE A 72 -27.02 -15.04 -61.38
CA ILE A 72 -26.48 -15.94 -60.40
C ILE A 72 -25.08 -16.44 -60.79
N ALA A 73 -24.84 -16.75 -62.05
CA ALA A 73 -23.55 -17.24 -62.54
C ALA A 73 -22.47 -16.18 -62.61
N VAL A 74 -22.83 -14.90 -62.81
CA VAL A 74 -21.91 -13.75 -62.86
C VAL A 74 -21.85 -13.00 -61.54
N TRP A 75 -22.70 -13.39 -60.55
CA TRP A 75 -22.82 -12.69 -59.28
C TRP A 75 -21.54 -12.85 -58.45
N ASP A 76 -20.76 -11.75 -58.29
CA ASP A 76 -19.63 -11.69 -57.42
C ASP A 76 -19.92 -10.82 -56.20
N TRP A 77 -19.93 -11.42 -55.02
CA TRP A 77 -20.15 -10.73 -53.75
C TRP A 77 -19.08 -9.69 -53.47
N ASN A 78 -17.92 -9.79 -54.07
CA ASN A 78 -16.83 -8.83 -53.93
C ASN A 78 -17.17 -7.41 -54.38
N TRP A 79 -18.19 -7.24 -55.25
CA TRP A 79 -18.68 -5.90 -55.60
C TRP A 79 -19.21 -5.11 -54.42
N PHE A 80 -19.60 -5.76 -53.34
CA PHE A 80 -20.13 -5.12 -52.13
C PHE A 80 -19.04 -4.72 -51.14
N ARG A 81 -17.77 -5.11 -51.32
CA ARG A 81 -16.66 -4.74 -50.43
C ARG A 81 -16.52 -3.22 -50.29
N GLY A 82 -16.49 -2.49 -51.40
CA GLY A 82 -16.39 -1.02 -51.41
C GLY A 82 -17.55 -0.32 -50.70
N PRO A 83 -18.81 -0.62 -51.07
CA PRO A 83 -19.98 -0.10 -50.35
C PRO A 83 -19.98 -0.40 -48.85
N LEU A 84 -19.66 -1.64 -48.44
CA LEU A 84 -19.58 -2.03 -47.05
C LEU A 84 -18.47 -1.26 -46.29
N ALA A 85 -17.28 -1.13 -46.89
CA ALA A 85 -16.17 -0.37 -46.34
C ALA A 85 -16.55 1.12 -46.14
N ARG A 86 -17.25 1.73 -47.12
CA ARG A 86 -17.71 3.12 -46.98
C ARG A 86 -18.75 3.30 -45.88
N ILE A 87 -19.71 2.37 -45.75
CA ILE A 87 -20.72 2.41 -44.69
C ILE A 87 -20.02 2.26 -43.31
N ALA A 88 -19.10 1.31 -43.21
CA ALA A 88 -18.32 1.11 -41.97
C ALA A 88 -17.51 2.35 -41.65
N SER A 89 -16.80 2.94 -42.61
CA SER A 89 -16.01 4.17 -42.44
C SER A 89 -16.87 5.35 -41.96
N ALA A 90 -18.04 5.53 -42.58
CA ALA A 90 -18.97 6.58 -42.16
C ALA A 90 -19.52 6.41 -40.74
N ARG A 91 -19.73 5.16 -40.31
CA ARG A 91 -20.23 4.83 -38.96
C ARG A 91 -19.16 4.94 -37.87
N MET A 92 -17.94 4.57 -38.23
CA MET A 92 -16.81 4.56 -37.27
C MET A 92 -16.04 5.86 -37.29
N HIS A 93 -16.31 6.79 -38.20
CA HIS A 93 -15.51 8.00 -38.41
C HIS A 93 -14.00 7.70 -38.57
N ARG A 94 -13.69 6.55 -39.17
CA ARG A 94 -12.34 6.05 -39.44
C ARG A 94 -12.35 5.40 -40.85
N GLU A 95 -11.23 5.49 -41.50
CA GLU A 95 -11.07 4.78 -42.76
C GLU A 95 -11.09 3.27 -42.51
N VAL A 96 -12.01 2.56 -43.09
CA VAL A 96 -12.12 1.10 -43.08
C VAL A 96 -11.90 0.59 -44.49
N THR A 97 -10.94 -0.31 -44.65
CA THR A 97 -10.65 -0.95 -45.93
C THR A 97 -10.83 -2.46 -45.84
N ILE A 98 -11.33 -3.07 -46.90
CA ILE A 98 -11.53 -4.51 -46.99
C ILE A 98 -10.69 -5.00 -48.19
N THR A 99 -9.63 -5.74 -47.91
CA THR A 99 -8.69 -6.22 -48.93
C THR A 99 -8.93 -7.67 -49.33
N GLY A 100 -9.45 -8.47 -48.42
CA GLY A 100 -9.74 -9.88 -48.67
C GLY A 100 -11.12 -10.14 -49.30
N ASP A 101 -11.39 -11.40 -49.58
CA ASP A 101 -12.63 -11.82 -50.27
C ASP A 101 -13.85 -11.75 -49.35
N LEU A 102 -14.97 -11.29 -49.93
CA LEU A 102 -16.28 -11.39 -49.36
C LEU A 102 -17.00 -12.63 -49.93
N LYS A 103 -17.17 -13.66 -49.13
CA LYS A 103 -17.89 -14.89 -49.48
C LYS A 103 -19.21 -14.93 -48.73
N VAL A 104 -20.32 -15.05 -49.47
CA VAL A 104 -21.67 -15.13 -48.90
C VAL A 104 -22.33 -16.41 -49.33
N HIS A 105 -22.92 -17.13 -48.39
CA HIS A 105 -23.69 -18.34 -48.60
C HIS A 105 -25.16 -18.06 -48.20
N PRO A 106 -25.97 -17.46 -49.09
CA PRO A 106 -27.32 -17.01 -48.74
C PRO A 106 -28.32 -18.15 -48.70
N PHE A 107 -28.09 -19.21 -49.48
CA PHE A 107 -29.02 -20.33 -49.63
C PHE A 107 -28.82 -21.42 -48.59
N SER A 108 -29.06 -21.07 -47.35
CA SER A 108 -28.94 -21.96 -46.20
C SER A 108 -29.98 -21.58 -45.15
N TRP A 109 -30.40 -22.54 -44.34
CA TRP A 109 -31.20 -22.24 -43.14
C TRP A 109 -30.45 -21.30 -42.16
N GLN A 110 -29.15 -21.16 -42.33
CA GLN A 110 -28.26 -20.27 -41.57
C GLN A 110 -27.36 -19.51 -42.56
N PRO A 111 -27.90 -18.49 -43.26
CA PRO A 111 -27.10 -17.69 -44.15
C PRO A 111 -25.83 -17.19 -43.48
N SER A 112 -24.71 -17.32 -44.17
CA SER A 112 -23.39 -16.92 -43.62
C SER A 112 -22.66 -16.00 -44.58
N ALA A 113 -21.85 -15.12 -44.03
CA ALA A 113 -20.92 -14.29 -44.76
C ALA A 113 -19.56 -14.34 -44.06
N THR A 114 -18.50 -14.41 -44.84
CA THR A 114 -17.12 -14.26 -44.37
C THR A 114 -16.43 -13.18 -45.17
N VAL A 115 -15.72 -12.29 -44.48
CA VAL A 115 -14.91 -11.25 -45.08
C VAL A 115 -13.49 -11.33 -44.54
N GLY A 116 -12.49 -11.30 -45.40
CA GLY A 116 -11.10 -11.33 -45.04
C GLY A 116 -10.44 -9.94 -45.13
N GLY A 117 -9.33 -9.75 -44.42
CA GLY A 117 -8.47 -8.56 -44.54
C GLY A 117 -9.22 -7.25 -44.25
N VAL A 118 -9.82 -7.12 -43.09
CA VAL A 118 -10.47 -5.87 -42.65
C VAL A 118 -9.51 -5.02 -41.85
N HIS A 119 -9.26 -3.81 -42.34
CA HIS A 119 -8.32 -2.88 -41.73
C HIS A 119 -9.02 -1.61 -41.29
N ILE A 120 -8.73 -1.14 -40.07
CA ILE A 120 -9.27 0.09 -39.49
C ILE A 120 -8.11 1.05 -39.22
N ALA A 121 -8.14 2.24 -39.80
CA ALA A 121 -7.10 3.23 -39.64
C ALA A 121 -7.07 3.84 -38.23
N ASN A 122 -5.91 4.30 -37.83
CA ASN A 122 -5.74 5.13 -36.63
C ASN A 122 -6.44 6.48 -36.78
N PRO A 123 -6.83 7.13 -35.67
CA PRO A 123 -7.25 8.54 -35.72
C PRO A 123 -6.12 9.44 -36.21
N ALA A 124 -6.44 10.53 -36.88
CA ALA A 124 -5.46 11.44 -37.48
C ALA A 124 -4.42 12.00 -36.50
N TRP A 125 -4.76 12.07 -35.21
CA TRP A 125 -3.84 12.53 -34.18
C TRP A 125 -2.83 11.45 -33.68
N ALA A 126 -3.09 10.17 -33.95
CA ALA A 126 -2.23 9.07 -33.52
C ALA A 126 -1.22 8.77 -34.63
N THR A 127 0.05 9.03 -34.38
CA THR A 127 1.12 8.78 -35.36
C THR A 127 1.62 7.33 -35.27
N PRO A 128 2.11 6.72 -36.37
CA PRO A 128 2.68 5.37 -36.36
C PRO A 128 3.81 5.16 -35.33
N LYS A 129 4.61 6.20 -35.06
CA LYS A 129 5.65 6.16 -34.03
C LYS A 129 5.10 5.97 -32.61
N GLN A 130 3.87 6.42 -32.35
CA GLN A 130 3.24 6.31 -31.03
C GLN A 130 2.54 4.96 -30.84
N VAL A 131 2.01 4.39 -31.93
CA VAL A 131 1.19 3.16 -31.89
C VAL A 131 2.03 1.91 -32.21
N GLY A 132 3.17 2.08 -32.88
CA GLY A 132 3.99 0.95 -33.37
C GLY A 132 3.41 0.28 -34.62
N GLN A 133 2.21 0.67 -35.06
CA GLN A 133 1.49 0.15 -36.22
C GLN A 133 0.80 1.28 -36.98
N ASP A 134 0.67 1.13 -38.31
CA ASP A 134 -0.02 2.13 -39.14
C ASP A 134 -1.54 2.10 -38.97
N ARG A 135 -2.10 1.02 -38.42
CA ARG A 135 -3.53 0.76 -38.31
C ARG A 135 -3.91 0.51 -36.84
N MET A 136 -5.14 0.89 -36.49
CA MET A 136 -5.70 0.62 -35.16
C MET A 136 -6.13 -0.84 -35.03
N ALA A 137 -6.66 -1.42 -36.09
CA ALA A 137 -7.01 -2.84 -36.12
C ALA A 137 -6.77 -3.45 -37.49
N ASP A 138 -6.25 -4.65 -37.47
CA ASP A 138 -6.05 -5.52 -38.65
C ASP A 138 -6.69 -6.86 -38.34
N ILE A 139 -7.75 -7.22 -39.06
CA ILE A 139 -8.54 -8.42 -38.78
C ILE A 139 -8.41 -9.37 -39.95
N GLY A 140 -7.76 -10.50 -39.72
CA GLY A 140 -7.54 -11.52 -40.77
C GLY A 140 -8.87 -12.06 -41.37
N GLY A 141 -9.85 -12.28 -40.52
CA GLY A 141 -11.18 -12.73 -40.98
C GLY A 141 -12.32 -12.36 -40.05
N ILE A 142 -13.48 -12.02 -40.62
CA ILE A 142 -14.73 -11.84 -39.89
C ILE A 142 -15.76 -12.80 -40.46
N GLY A 143 -16.31 -13.68 -39.63
CA GLY A 143 -17.40 -14.61 -39.98
C GLY A 143 -18.71 -14.24 -39.30
N VAL A 144 -19.79 -14.17 -40.06
CA VAL A 144 -21.12 -13.87 -39.54
C VAL A 144 -22.09 -14.95 -40.01
N GLN A 145 -22.93 -15.46 -39.11
CA GLN A 145 -24.07 -16.31 -39.43
C GLN A 145 -25.34 -15.70 -38.88
N ILE A 146 -26.41 -15.69 -39.72
CA ILE A 146 -27.67 -15.06 -39.39
C ILE A 146 -28.75 -16.14 -39.22
N ARG A 147 -29.72 -15.93 -38.36
CA ARG A 147 -30.88 -16.79 -38.18
C ARG A 147 -31.98 -16.34 -39.15
N LEU A 148 -32.39 -17.24 -40.09
CA LEU A 148 -33.35 -16.91 -41.11
C LEU A 148 -34.77 -16.71 -40.55
N ILE A 149 -35.22 -17.54 -39.61
CA ILE A 149 -36.57 -17.46 -39.05
C ILE A 149 -36.86 -16.12 -38.35
N PRO A 150 -36.04 -15.60 -37.46
CA PRO A 150 -36.20 -14.26 -36.90
C PRO A 150 -36.14 -13.14 -37.96
N LEU A 151 -35.27 -13.30 -38.97
CA LEU A 151 -35.12 -12.34 -40.04
C LEU A 151 -36.42 -12.19 -40.87
N LEU A 152 -37.12 -13.28 -41.14
CA LEU A 152 -38.43 -13.26 -41.83
C LEU A 152 -39.52 -12.51 -41.03
N SER A 153 -39.34 -12.38 -39.70
CA SER A 153 -40.20 -11.57 -38.81
C SER A 153 -39.65 -10.16 -38.57
N GLY A 154 -38.66 -9.71 -39.35
CA GLY A 154 -38.05 -8.37 -39.25
C GLY A 154 -37.08 -8.21 -38.07
N ARG A 155 -36.68 -9.30 -37.40
CA ARG A 155 -35.73 -9.28 -36.29
C ARG A 155 -34.38 -9.84 -36.73
N LEU A 156 -33.36 -9.01 -36.70
CA LEU A 156 -31.98 -9.44 -36.98
C LEU A 156 -31.40 -10.11 -35.71
N GLU A 157 -31.15 -11.42 -35.80
CA GLU A 157 -30.43 -12.20 -34.79
C GLU A 157 -29.23 -12.87 -35.43
N LEU A 158 -28.03 -12.65 -34.84
CA LEU A 158 -26.84 -13.36 -35.29
C LEU A 158 -26.72 -14.68 -34.54
N ARG A 159 -26.55 -15.77 -35.30
CA ARG A 159 -26.22 -17.06 -34.73
C ARG A 159 -24.78 -17.07 -34.24
N MET A 160 -23.85 -16.59 -35.09
CA MET A 160 -22.42 -16.58 -34.81
C MET A 160 -21.78 -15.27 -35.31
N LEU A 161 -20.89 -14.74 -34.53
CA LEU A 161 -19.92 -13.72 -34.92
C LEU A 161 -18.53 -14.22 -34.55
N ARG A 162 -17.64 -14.34 -35.52
CA ARG A 162 -16.27 -14.84 -35.34
C ARG A 162 -15.30 -13.84 -35.89
N PHE A 163 -14.22 -13.62 -35.13
CA PHE A 163 -13.04 -12.87 -35.53
C PHE A 163 -11.85 -13.83 -35.55
N ASP A 164 -11.19 -13.95 -36.68
CA ASP A 164 -9.99 -14.75 -36.84
C ASP A 164 -8.78 -13.82 -36.95
N GLN A 165 -7.78 -14.04 -36.09
CA GLN A 165 -6.51 -13.32 -35.99
C GLN A 165 -6.71 -11.78 -36.01
N PRO A 166 -7.53 -11.22 -35.12
CA PRO A 166 -7.60 -9.77 -34.98
C PRO A 166 -6.33 -9.28 -34.27
N ASP A 167 -5.63 -8.31 -34.89
CA ASP A 167 -4.53 -7.57 -34.29
C ASP A 167 -4.99 -6.14 -34.01
N ILE A 168 -5.10 -5.78 -32.72
CA ILE A 168 -5.71 -4.53 -32.26
C ILE A 168 -4.68 -3.72 -31.49
N ALA A 169 -4.37 -2.50 -31.98
CA ALA A 169 -3.47 -1.56 -31.32
C ALA A 169 -4.25 -0.40 -30.71
N LEU A 170 -4.30 -0.34 -29.40
CA LEU A 170 -4.99 0.70 -28.64
C LEU A 170 -4.00 1.71 -28.08
N LEU A 171 -4.26 2.99 -28.30
CA LEU A 171 -3.44 4.09 -27.82
C LEU A 171 -4.26 5.05 -26.97
N ARG A 172 -3.76 5.42 -25.79
CA ARG A 172 -4.17 6.60 -25.05
C ARG A 172 -2.98 7.56 -24.92
N ASP A 173 -3.16 8.78 -25.39
CA ASP A 173 -2.12 9.80 -25.33
C ASP A 173 -2.00 10.46 -23.95
N ALA A 174 -1.02 11.35 -23.79
CA ALA A 174 -0.80 12.10 -22.55
C ALA A 174 -1.97 13.06 -22.19
N GLN A 175 -2.77 13.47 -23.19
CA GLN A 175 -3.95 14.30 -23.02
C GLN A 175 -5.20 13.48 -22.66
N GLY A 176 -5.12 12.14 -22.67
CA GLY A 176 -6.20 11.22 -22.35
C GLY A 176 -7.09 10.86 -23.54
N ARG A 177 -6.76 11.30 -24.77
CA ARG A 177 -7.49 10.90 -25.98
C ARG A 177 -7.23 9.42 -26.26
N ALA A 178 -8.28 8.69 -26.60
CA ALA A 178 -8.23 7.26 -26.85
C ALA A 178 -8.45 6.95 -28.35
N SER A 179 -7.61 6.07 -28.94
CA SER A 179 -7.74 5.69 -30.34
C SER A 179 -9.06 4.98 -30.66
N TRP A 180 -9.65 4.32 -29.68
CA TRP A 180 -10.94 3.62 -29.77
C TRP A 180 -12.15 4.50 -29.47
N ASP A 181 -11.96 5.80 -29.27
CA ASP A 181 -13.07 6.74 -29.18
C ASP A 181 -13.50 7.15 -30.58
N PHE A 182 -14.67 6.64 -31.01
CA PHE A 182 -15.28 6.92 -32.30
C PHE A 182 -16.29 8.08 -32.25
N SER A 183 -16.39 8.78 -31.11
CA SER A 183 -17.41 9.83 -30.90
C SER A 183 -17.00 11.21 -31.43
N ASP A 184 -15.75 11.41 -31.86
CA ASP A 184 -15.16 12.69 -32.26
C ASP A 184 -15.35 13.79 -31.20
N GLY A 185 -15.33 13.41 -29.90
CA GLY A 185 -15.51 14.35 -28.78
C GLY A 185 -16.94 14.87 -28.61
N LYS A 186 -17.91 14.38 -29.37
CA LYS A 186 -19.33 14.67 -29.14
C LYS A 186 -19.86 13.70 -28.09
N PRO A 187 -20.74 14.14 -27.15
CA PRO A 187 -21.40 13.21 -26.24
C PRO A 187 -22.07 12.15 -27.09
N SER A 188 -21.64 10.90 -26.95
CA SER A 188 -22.17 9.79 -27.73
C SER A 188 -23.68 9.70 -27.53
N GLY A 189 -24.41 9.71 -28.64
CA GLY A 189 -25.83 9.30 -28.67
C GLY A 189 -26.00 7.91 -28.04
N ALA A 190 -27.24 7.44 -27.93
CA ALA A 190 -27.56 6.14 -27.35
C ALA A 190 -26.59 5.05 -27.82
N PRO A 191 -26.08 4.18 -26.91
CA PRO A 191 -25.12 3.16 -27.24
C PRO A 191 -25.64 2.29 -28.39
N MET A 192 -24.78 1.97 -29.37
CA MET A 192 -25.13 1.13 -30.51
C MET A 192 -25.70 -0.21 -30.00
N LYS A 193 -26.97 -0.43 -30.27
CA LYS A 193 -27.62 -1.69 -29.90
C LYS A 193 -27.17 -2.75 -30.91
N LEU A 194 -26.26 -3.61 -30.51
CA LEU A 194 -25.91 -4.79 -31.28
C LEU A 194 -27.09 -5.76 -31.31
N PRO A 195 -27.34 -6.45 -32.46
CA PRO A 195 -28.33 -7.52 -32.49
C PRO A 195 -27.93 -8.64 -31.51
N PRO A 196 -28.87 -9.44 -30.99
CA PRO A 196 -28.52 -10.60 -30.16
C PRO A 196 -27.58 -11.54 -30.93
N ILE A 197 -26.47 -11.92 -30.30
CA ILE A 197 -25.46 -12.82 -30.86
C ILE A 197 -25.41 -14.06 -29.96
N ARG A 198 -25.60 -15.26 -30.54
CA ARG A 198 -25.61 -16.52 -29.77
C ARG A 198 -24.22 -17.06 -29.50
N ASP A 199 -23.39 -17.11 -30.54
CA ASP A 199 -22.05 -17.63 -30.47
C ASP A 199 -21.07 -16.49 -30.83
N PHE A 200 -20.17 -16.14 -29.94
CA PHE A 200 -19.11 -15.15 -30.16
C PHE A 200 -17.75 -15.81 -30.00
N ILE A 201 -16.89 -15.67 -31.01
CA ILE A 201 -15.61 -16.36 -31.06
C ILE A 201 -14.51 -15.36 -31.48
N ILE A 202 -13.41 -15.33 -30.72
CA ILE A 202 -12.16 -14.71 -31.12
C ILE A 202 -11.10 -15.80 -31.11
N ASN A 203 -10.49 -16.04 -32.27
CA ASN A 203 -9.40 -16.99 -32.43
C ASN A 203 -8.10 -16.23 -32.64
N ASP A 204 -7.05 -16.55 -31.86
CA ASP A 204 -5.69 -16.04 -32.00
C ASP A 204 -5.61 -14.51 -32.14
N GLY A 205 -6.45 -13.82 -31.34
CA GLY A 205 -6.41 -12.37 -31.27
C GLY A 205 -5.13 -11.87 -30.63
N HIS A 206 -4.58 -10.79 -31.18
CA HIS A 206 -3.48 -10.04 -30.59
C HIS A 206 -3.98 -8.66 -30.17
N ILE A 207 -3.57 -8.19 -28.99
CA ILE A 207 -3.91 -6.86 -28.49
C ILE A 207 -2.67 -6.18 -27.96
N SER A 208 -2.41 -4.98 -28.42
CA SER A 208 -1.42 -4.07 -27.87
C SER A 208 -2.10 -2.84 -27.28
N TYR A 209 -1.65 -2.39 -26.13
CA TYR A 209 -2.19 -1.21 -25.46
C TYR A 209 -1.07 -0.32 -24.94
N HIS A 210 -1.08 0.91 -25.37
CA HIS A 210 -0.16 1.95 -24.91
C HIS A 210 -0.93 3.09 -24.22
N ASP A 211 -0.62 3.37 -22.96
CA ASP A 211 -1.22 4.46 -22.17
C ASP A 211 -0.10 5.39 -21.66
N ALA A 212 0.03 6.56 -22.28
CA ALA A 212 1.06 7.52 -21.91
C ALA A 212 0.82 8.18 -20.54
N GLN A 213 -0.45 8.31 -20.12
CA GLN A 213 -0.78 8.87 -18.79
C GLN A 213 -0.35 7.93 -17.66
N LYS A 214 -0.57 6.62 -17.87
CA LYS A 214 -0.26 5.60 -16.86
C LYS A 214 1.12 4.99 -17.04
N ARG A 215 1.88 5.40 -18.07
CA ARG A 215 3.17 4.80 -18.45
C ARG A 215 3.05 3.28 -18.59
N LEU A 216 1.96 2.84 -19.23
CA LEU A 216 1.64 1.43 -19.43
C LEU A 216 1.86 1.06 -20.88
N ASN A 217 2.67 0.04 -21.13
CA ASN A 217 2.78 -0.66 -22.40
C ASN A 217 2.38 -2.11 -22.15
N PHE A 218 1.48 -2.63 -22.93
CA PHE A 218 0.98 -3.99 -22.83
C PHE A 218 0.91 -4.63 -24.22
N SER A 219 1.23 -5.90 -24.33
CA SER A 219 1.06 -6.71 -25.53
C SER A 219 0.68 -8.13 -25.10
N GLY A 220 -0.31 -8.71 -25.77
CA GLY A 220 -0.80 -10.03 -25.38
C GLY A 220 -1.73 -10.66 -26.40
N THR A 221 -2.12 -11.89 -26.11
CA THR A 221 -3.09 -12.68 -26.87
C THR A 221 -4.47 -12.64 -26.22
N LEU A 222 -5.51 -12.65 -27.01
CA LEU A 222 -6.91 -12.66 -26.59
C LEU A 222 -7.65 -13.75 -27.33
N ASN A 223 -8.22 -14.70 -26.60
CA ASN A 223 -9.11 -15.71 -27.12
C ASN A 223 -10.47 -15.62 -26.43
N ALA A 224 -11.54 -15.80 -27.17
CA ALA A 224 -12.89 -15.84 -26.61
C ALA A 224 -13.73 -16.92 -27.29
N SER A 225 -14.52 -17.63 -26.49
CA SER A 225 -15.47 -18.60 -26.99
C SER A 225 -16.72 -18.56 -26.12
N GLU A 226 -17.79 -17.98 -26.66
CA GLU A 226 -19.03 -17.74 -25.93
C GLU A 226 -20.18 -18.44 -26.60
N GLN A 227 -21.01 -19.14 -25.83
CA GLN A 227 -22.29 -19.67 -26.24
C GLN A 227 -23.40 -19.19 -25.31
N LEU A 228 -24.47 -18.65 -25.87
CA LEU A 228 -25.62 -18.21 -25.09
C LEU A 228 -26.24 -19.41 -24.34
N GLY A 229 -26.25 -19.33 -23.00
CA GLY A 229 -26.77 -20.38 -22.12
C GLY A 229 -25.77 -21.44 -21.65
N ALA A 230 -24.51 -21.42 -22.09
CA ALA A 230 -23.48 -22.32 -21.58
C ALA A 230 -22.77 -21.68 -20.36
N GLN A 231 -22.73 -22.41 -19.26
CA GLN A 231 -21.89 -22.04 -18.11
C GLN A 231 -20.41 -22.32 -18.47
N ASN A 232 -19.50 -21.42 -18.11
CA ASN A 232 -18.03 -21.54 -18.18
C ASN A 232 -17.32 -21.29 -19.52
N ARG A 233 -17.91 -20.54 -20.43
CA ARG A 233 -17.18 -20.08 -21.62
C ARG A 233 -17.13 -18.55 -21.62
N GLY A 234 -15.95 -18.01 -21.62
CA GLY A 234 -15.67 -16.57 -21.59
C GLY A 234 -14.41 -16.25 -22.39
N PHE A 235 -13.65 -15.32 -21.93
CA PHE A 235 -12.38 -14.95 -22.56
C PHE A 235 -11.16 -15.31 -21.70
N GLU A 236 -10.04 -15.53 -22.37
CA GLU A 236 -8.70 -15.60 -21.79
C GLU A 236 -7.83 -14.56 -22.50
N MET A 237 -7.19 -13.71 -21.71
CA MET A 237 -6.19 -12.76 -22.17
C MET A 237 -4.89 -13.05 -21.43
N ARG A 238 -3.84 -13.27 -22.19
CA ARG A 238 -2.48 -13.50 -21.65
C ARG A 238 -1.53 -12.51 -22.27
N GLY A 239 -0.75 -11.82 -21.47
CA GLY A 239 0.16 -10.83 -22.00
C GLY A 239 1.26 -10.42 -21.06
N GLN A 240 2.09 -9.52 -21.56
CA GLN A 240 3.21 -8.94 -20.85
C GLN A 240 3.34 -7.46 -21.19
N GLY A 241 4.04 -6.75 -20.36
CA GLY A 241 4.23 -5.32 -20.60
C GLY A 241 5.12 -4.65 -19.58
N THR A 242 5.07 -3.33 -19.60
CA THR A 242 5.74 -2.50 -18.60
C THR A 242 4.73 -1.51 -18.02
N LEU A 243 4.71 -1.35 -16.69
CA LEU A 243 3.97 -0.33 -15.98
C LEU A 243 4.94 0.45 -15.10
N ASN A 244 5.01 1.77 -15.29
CA ASN A 244 6.01 2.62 -14.63
C ASN A 244 7.45 2.09 -14.82
N ALA A 245 7.78 1.62 -16.02
CA ALA A 245 9.04 1.00 -16.41
C ALA A 245 9.35 -0.36 -15.74
N GLN A 246 8.44 -0.92 -14.95
CA GLN A 246 8.58 -2.25 -14.34
C GLN A 246 7.91 -3.30 -15.24
N PRO A 247 8.62 -4.38 -15.62
CA PRO A 247 8.04 -5.44 -16.42
C PRO A 247 7.02 -6.25 -15.62
N PHE A 248 5.92 -6.63 -16.28
CA PHE A 248 4.91 -7.52 -15.71
C PHE A 248 4.39 -8.50 -16.74
N THR A 249 3.82 -9.61 -16.24
CA THR A 249 3.00 -10.54 -17.01
C THR A 249 1.63 -10.64 -16.37
N VAL A 250 0.60 -10.86 -17.18
CA VAL A 250 -0.76 -11.00 -16.69
C VAL A 250 -1.52 -12.10 -17.44
N LEU A 251 -2.32 -12.84 -16.69
CA LEU A 251 -3.34 -13.74 -17.21
C LEU A 251 -4.68 -13.26 -16.64
N VAL A 252 -5.62 -12.93 -17.52
CA VAL A 252 -6.99 -12.55 -17.15
C VAL A 252 -7.96 -13.54 -17.81
N THR A 253 -8.84 -14.09 -17.00
CA THR A 253 -9.98 -14.89 -17.47
C THR A 253 -11.26 -14.25 -16.98
N GLY A 254 -12.29 -14.25 -17.81
CA GLY A 254 -13.55 -13.62 -17.45
C GLY A 254 -14.75 -14.32 -18.08
N GLY A 255 -15.93 -13.78 -17.78
CA GLY A 255 -17.17 -14.18 -18.41
C GLY A 255 -17.24 -13.80 -19.88
N PRO A 256 -18.43 -13.90 -20.51
CA PRO A 256 -18.61 -13.55 -21.90
C PRO A 256 -18.36 -12.07 -22.17
N LEU A 257 -17.74 -11.72 -23.31
CA LEU A 257 -17.45 -10.34 -23.72
C LEU A 257 -18.64 -9.63 -24.35
N LEU A 258 -19.52 -10.38 -25.05
CA LEU A 258 -20.66 -9.84 -25.76
C LEU A 258 -22.01 -10.20 -25.15
N ASN A 259 -22.20 -11.45 -24.74
CA ASN A 259 -23.45 -11.92 -24.15
C ASN A 259 -23.51 -11.64 -22.64
N ILE A 260 -23.28 -10.38 -22.29
CA ILE A 260 -23.17 -9.93 -20.91
C ILE A 260 -24.57 -9.69 -20.36
N ASP A 261 -24.91 -10.35 -19.27
CA ASP A 261 -26.07 -10.00 -18.44
C ASP A 261 -25.75 -8.75 -17.59
N ARG A 262 -26.24 -7.60 -18.09
CA ARG A 262 -25.99 -6.31 -17.41
C ARG A 262 -26.70 -6.17 -16.06
N THR A 263 -27.52 -7.13 -15.69
CA THR A 263 -28.20 -7.15 -14.38
C THR A 263 -27.37 -7.86 -13.30
N LYS A 264 -26.33 -8.59 -13.71
CA LYS A 264 -25.44 -9.35 -12.83
C LYS A 264 -24.03 -8.79 -12.84
N PRO A 265 -23.32 -8.88 -11.71
CA PRO A 265 -21.89 -8.56 -11.68
C PRO A 265 -21.11 -9.45 -12.66
N TYR A 266 -20.19 -8.85 -13.40
CA TYR A 266 -19.39 -9.55 -14.40
C TYR A 266 -18.15 -10.18 -13.75
N PRO A 267 -18.05 -11.53 -13.72
CA PRO A 267 -16.95 -12.21 -13.02
C PRO A 267 -15.66 -12.14 -13.84
N PHE A 268 -14.53 -12.00 -13.11
CA PHE A 268 -13.20 -12.14 -13.70
C PHE A 268 -12.18 -12.64 -12.67
N ASN A 269 -11.11 -13.25 -13.17
CA ASN A 269 -9.92 -13.60 -12.41
C ASN A 269 -8.71 -12.98 -13.09
N ALA A 270 -7.75 -12.52 -12.30
CA ALA A 270 -6.50 -11.97 -12.81
C ALA A 270 -5.33 -12.49 -11.98
N ASP A 271 -4.30 -12.96 -12.68
CA ASP A 271 -3.01 -13.35 -12.10
C ASP A 271 -1.94 -12.43 -12.68
N ILE A 272 -1.31 -11.63 -11.83
CA ILE A 272 -0.30 -10.64 -12.22
C ILE A 272 1.03 -11.02 -11.56
N ARG A 273 2.08 -10.98 -12.34
CA ARG A 273 3.44 -11.15 -11.88
C ARG A 273 4.29 -9.95 -12.32
N ALA A 274 4.90 -9.26 -11.37
CA ALA A 274 5.82 -8.14 -11.60
C ALA A 274 7.12 -8.40 -10.82
N GLY A 275 8.17 -8.83 -11.52
CA GLY A 275 9.38 -9.31 -10.87
C GLY A 275 9.12 -10.49 -9.94
N GLN A 276 9.41 -10.32 -8.65
CA GLN A 276 9.13 -11.32 -7.60
C GLN A 276 7.79 -11.09 -6.89
N THR A 277 7.04 -10.10 -7.29
CA THR A 277 5.71 -9.80 -6.74
C THR A 277 4.63 -10.55 -7.52
N TYR A 278 3.74 -11.22 -6.79
CA TYR A 278 2.60 -11.95 -7.34
C TYR A 278 1.32 -11.38 -6.74
N VAL A 279 0.39 -11.02 -7.62
CA VAL A 279 -0.93 -10.55 -7.22
C VAL A 279 -1.98 -11.41 -7.92
N THR A 280 -2.88 -11.99 -7.14
CA THR A 280 -4.06 -12.67 -7.68
C THR A 280 -5.31 -11.91 -7.29
N ALA A 281 -6.28 -11.86 -8.18
CA ALA A 281 -7.55 -11.20 -7.96
C ALA A 281 -8.70 -12.06 -8.51
N GLN A 282 -9.70 -12.29 -7.68
CA GLN A 282 -10.92 -13.05 -8.05
C GLN A 282 -12.14 -12.25 -7.61
N GLY A 283 -12.97 -11.86 -8.56
CA GLY A 283 -14.10 -11.02 -8.22
C GLY A 283 -15.01 -10.70 -9.38
N ALA A 284 -15.66 -9.54 -9.30
CA ALA A 284 -16.57 -9.09 -10.32
C ALA A 284 -16.55 -7.57 -10.49
N VAL A 285 -16.83 -7.14 -11.69
CA VAL A 285 -17.11 -5.74 -12.05
C VAL A 285 -18.60 -5.51 -11.93
N SER A 286 -19.05 -4.50 -11.19
CA SER A 286 -20.47 -4.22 -10.95
C SER A 286 -21.23 -3.91 -12.23
N LYS A 287 -20.58 -3.23 -13.18
CA LYS A 287 -21.08 -2.97 -14.52
C LYS A 287 -20.03 -3.39 -15.53
N PRO A 288 -20.38 -4.23 -16.50
CA PRO A 288 -19.45 -4.66 -17.53
C PRO A 288 -18.75 -3.49 -18.20
N PHE A 289 -17.42 -3.58 -18.34
CA PHE A 289 -16.52 -2.54 -18.88
C PHE A 289 -16.40 -1.23 -18.06
N ASP A 290 -17.10 -1.10 -16.93
CA ASP A 290 -16.90 -0.01 -16.00
C ASP A 290 -15.86 -0.39 -14.93
N MET A 291 -14.59 -0.19 -15.22
CA MET A 291 -13.51 -0.43 -14.28
C MET A 291 -13.49 0.59 -13.12
N GLY A 292 -14.44 1.51 -13.09
CA GLY A 292 -14.62 2.45 -11.97
C GLY A 292 -15.32 1.84 -10.76
N GLN A 293 -15.97 0.69 -10.92
CA GLN A 293 -16.69 0.01 -9.84
C GLN A 293 -16.46 -1.50 -9.90
N PHE A 294 -15.66 -2.02 -8.98
CA PHE A 294 -15.44 -3.46 -8.86
C PHE A 294 -15.19 -3.87 -7.41
N TYR A 295 -15.33 -5.14 -7.13
CA TYR A 295 -14.93 -5.79 -5.89
C TYR A 295 -14.26 -7.13 -6.18
N MET A 296 -13.23 -7.45 -5.45
CA MET A 296 -12.47 -8.68 -5.65
C MET A 296 -11.76 -9.14 -4.37
N ASN A 297 -11.60 -10.43 -4.23
CA ASN A 297 -10.68 -11.03 -3.29
C ASN A 297 -9.28 -10.95 -3.88
N THR A 298 -8.36 -10.37 -3.18
CA THR A 298 -7.00 -10.17 -3.66
C THR A 298 -6.00 -10.79 -2.71
N THR A 299 -5.01 -11.48 -3.25
CA THR A 299 -3.81 -11.87 -2.53
C THR A 299 -2.60 -11.22 -3.16
N ALA A 300 -1.68 -10.74 -2.34
CA ALA A 300 -0.43 -10.13 -2.79
C ALA A 300 0.73 -10.71 -1.98
N ARG A 301 1.76 -11.19 -2.65
CA ARG A 301 2.99 -11.71 -2.02
C ARG A 301 4.22 -11.25 -2.78
N GLY A 302 5.27 -10.96 -2.04
CA GLY A 302 6.52 -10.48 -2.63
C GLY A 302 7.59 -10.25 -1.59
N PRO A 303 8.80 -9.86 -2.01
CA PRO A 303 9.92 -9.60 -1.10
C PRO A 303 9.78 -8.27 -0.37
N ASP A 304 9.12 -7.26 -0.96
CA ASP A 304 8.99 -5.91 -0.42
C ASP A 304 7.67 -5.27 -0.90
N LEU A 305 6.90 -4.65 0.00
CA LEU A 305 5.68 -3.90 -0.37
C LEU A 305 5.99 -2.70 -1.28
N ALA A 306 7.19 -2.15 -1.21
CA ALA A 306 7.63 -1.09 -2.10
C ALA A 306 7.62 -1.49 -3.59
N ASP A 307 7.79 -2.78 -3.90
CA ASP A 307 7.74 -3.31 -5.26
C ASP A 307 6.32 -3.24 -5.87
N LEU A 308 5.27 -3.13 -5.02
CA LEU A 308 3.91 -2.91 -5.49
C LEU A 308 3.73 -1.56 -6.20
N TYR A 309 4.68 -0.62 -6.07
CA TYR A 309 4.68 0.63 -6.83
C TYR A 309 4.55 0.39 -8.33
N GLY A 310 5.25 -0.61 -8.86
CA GLY A 310 5.18 -1.00 -10.26
C GLY A 310 3.77 -1.40 -10.73
N VAL A 311 2.95 -1.93 -9.83
CA VAL A 311 1.59 -2.41 -10.15
C VAL A 311 0.51 -1.40 -9.78
N THR A 312 0.73 -0.63 -8.70
CA THR A 312 -0.30 0.26 -8.12
C THR A 312 -0.07 1.73 -8.42
N GLY A 313 1.18 2.14 -8.68
CA GLY A 313 1.61 3.55 -8.74
C GLY A 313 1.63 4.24 -7.37
N ILE A 314 1.41 3.51 -6.27
CA ILE A 314 1.37 4.05 -4.90
C ILE A 314 2.69 3.72 -4.21
N GLY A 315 3.37 4.74 -3.69
CA GLY A 315 4.62 4.59 -2.94
C GLY A 315 4.37 4.00 -1.55
N LEU A 316 4.48 2.68 -1.43
CA LEU A 316 4.42 1.98 -0.16
C LEU A 316 5.82 1.93 0.49
N PRO A 317 5.91 1.83 1.82
CA PRO A 317 7.19 1.71 2.51
C PRO A 317 7.90 0.39 2.20
N ASN A 318 9.21 0.36 2.40
CA ASN A 318 9.98 -0.89 2.33
C ASN A 318 9.58 -1.78 3.52
N THR A 319 9.45 -3.08 3.24
CA THR A 319 9.08 -4.08 4.24
C THR A 319 9.90 -5.37 4.06
N PRO A 320 9.94 -6.26 5.06
CA PRO A 320 10.31 -7.65 4.83
C PRO A 320 9.37 -8.34 3.84
N PRO A 321 9.69 -9.59 3.41
CA PRO A 321 8.80 -10.37 2.57
C PRO A 321 7.41 -10.47 3.15
N TYR A 322 6.41 -10.30 2.29
CA TYR A 322 5.01 -10.24 2.71
C TYR A 322 4.13 -11.26 1.97
N ASN A 323 3.03 -11.63 2.63
CA ASN A 323 1.93 -12.40 2.05
C ASN A 323 0.63 -11.91 2.70
N LEU A 324 -0.13 -11.11 1.95
CA LEU A 324 -1.33 -10.42 2.40
C LEU A 324 -2.52 -10.81 1.54
N ARG A 325 -3.69 -10.85 2.15
CA ARG A 325 -4.97 -11.01 1.48
C ARG A 325 -5.95 -9.95 1.97
N GLY A 326 -6.96 -9.65 1.15
CA GLY A 326 -8.00 -8.71 1.53
C GLY A 326 -9.06 -8.57 0.45
N HIS A 327 -10.12 -7.83 0.77
CA HIS A 327 -11.20 -7.51 -0.14
C HIS A 327 -10.94 -6.14 -0.77
N LEU A 328 -10.47 -6.14 -2.01
CA LEU A 328 -10.23 -4.92 -2.78
C LEU A 328 -11.52 -4.47 -3.44
N SER A 329 -11.91 -3.24 -3.24
CA SER A 329 -13.00 -2.58 -3.95
C SER A 329 -12.56 -1.24 -4.53
N ARG A 330 -13.17 -0.85 -5.63
CA ARG A 330 -13.00 0.46 -6.24
C ARG A 330 -14.35 1.11 -6.49
N GLU A 331 -14.47 2.37 -6.11
CA GLU A 331 -15.61 3.24 -6.39
C GLU A 331 -15.09 4.58 -6.90
N GLY A 332 -15.16 4.77 -8.20
CA GLY A 332 -14.62 5.95 -8.87
C GLY A 332 -13.11 6.06 -8.69
N GLN A 333 -12.67 7.02 -7.90
CA GLN A 333 -11.25 7.28 -7.62
C GLN A 333 -10.81 6.76 -6.25
N THR A 334 -11.71 6.14 -5.50
CA THR A 334 -11.44 5.59 -4.18
C THR A 334 -11.22 4.08 -4.27
N TRP A 335 -10.08 3.63 -3.80
CA TRP A 335 -9.71 2.23 -3.64
C TRP A 335 -9.77 1.86 -2.18
N ARG A 336 -10.40 0.75 -1.82
CA ARG A 336 -10.47 0.25 -0.45
C ARG A 336 -10.02 -1.19 -0.40
N ILE A 337 -9.21 -1.53 0.59
CA ILE A 337 -8.89 -2.90 0.94
C ILE A 337 -9.40 -3.12 2.36
N ASN A 338 -10.46 -3.90 2.48
CA ASN A 338 -11.01 -4.31 3.76
C ASN A 338 -10.49 -5.70 4.14
N ASP A 339 -10.60 -6.02 5.42
CA ASP A 339 -10.24 -7.33 5.97
C ASP A 339 -8.83 -7.78 5.56
N ILE A 340 -7.90 -6.84 5.55
CA ILE A 340 -6.49 -7.17 5.35
C ILE A 340 -6.10 -8.18 6.41
N ALA A 341 -5.52 -9.30 5.98
CA ALA A 341 -4.98 -10.31 6.86
C ALA A 341 -3.78 -10.98 6.19
N GLY A 342 -2.74 -11.24 6.97
CA GLY A 342 -1.54 -11.90 6.48
C GLY A 342 -0.32 -11.66 7.34
N ARG A 343 0.84 -11.68 6.71
CA ARG A 343 2.14 -11.53 7.39
C ARG A 343 3.08 -10.64 6.57
N PHE A 344 3.95 -9.95 7.29
CA PHE A 344 5.15 -9.31 6.74
C PHE A 344 6.33 -9.70 7.65
N GLY A 345 7.37 -10.29 7.08
CA GLY A 345 8.42 -10.91 7.88
C GLY A 345 7.88 -11.98 8.83
N SER A 346 8.20 -11.85 10.10
CA SER A 346 7.73 -12.70 11.21
C SER A 346 6.41 -12.20 11.80
N SER A 347 6.02 -10.95 11.50
CA SER A 347 4.88 -10.26 12.07
C SER A 347 3.58 -10.59 11.34
N ASP A 348 2.46 -10.63 12.03
CA ASP A 348 1.13 -10.62 11.43
C ASP A 348 0.67 -9.19 11.11
N LEU A 349 -0.27 -9.05 10.20
CA LEU A 349 -0.89 -7.78 9.87
C LEU A 349 -2.37 -7.98 9.58
N ALA A 350 -3.21 -7.15 10.17
CA ALA A 350 -4.63 -7.10 9.91
C ALA A 350 -5.13 -5.64 9.88
N GLY A 351 -6.28 -5.40 9.23
CA GLY A 351 -6.88 -4.07 9.22
C GLY A 351 -7.59 -3.72 7.94
N LYS A 352 -7.62 -2.42 7.65
CA LYS A 352 -8.22 -1.85 6.44
C LYS A 352 -7.38 -0.68 5.93
N LEU A 353 -7.51 -0.41 4.65
CA LEU A 353 -6.78 0.65 3.95
C LEU A 353 -7.67 1.25 2.87
N ALA A 354 -7.62 2.55 2.70
CA ALA A 354 -8.26 3.26 1.59
C ALA A 354 -7.26 4.23 0.93
N VAL A 355 -7.34 4.36 -0.39
CA VAL A 355 -6.55 5.32 -1.16
C VAL A 355 -7.49 6.10 -2.07
N GLU A 356 -7.48 7.41 -1.95
CA GLU A 356 -8.19 8.34 -2.82
C GLU A 356 -7.21 8.97 -3.82
N THR A 357 -7.35 8.64 -5.11
CA THR A 357 -6.40 9.03 -6.17
C THR A 357 -6.79 10.29 -6.94
N GLY A 358 -7.98 10.85 -6.70
CA GLY A 358 -8.51 12.03 -7.41
C GLY A 358 -7.97 13.38 -6.95
N ARG A 359 -6.97 13.38 -6.10
CA ARG A 359 -6.33 14.59 -5.55
C ARG A 359 -4.97 14.82 -6.21
N PRO A 360 -4.42 16.05 -6.14
CA PRO A 360 -3.05 16.33 -6.62
C PRO A 360 -1.99 15.43 -5.98
N ARG A 361 -2.20 15.05 -4.71
CA ARG A 361 -1.50 13.98 -4.01
C ARG A 361 -2.52 12.94 -3.55
N PRO A 362 -2.33 11.64 -3.85
CA PRO A 362 -3.19 10.59 -3.33
C PRO A 362 -3.26 10.66 -1.80
N MET A 363 -4.44 10.40 -1.23
CA MET A 363 -4.65 10.31 0.22
C MET A 363 -4.78 8.87 0.64
N LEU A 364 -3.87 8.41 1.47
CA LEU A 364 -3.88 7.08 2.11
C LEU A 364 -4.50 7.20 3.50
N THR A 365 -5.54 6.42 3.77
CA THR A 365 -6.10 6.25 5.12
C THR A 365 -5.98 4.79 5.51
N ALA A 366 -5.46 4.48 6.69
CA ALA A 366 -5.30 3.10 7.14
C ALA A 366 -5.55 2.95 8.64
N ASP A 367 -6.16 1.82 9.01
CA ASP A 367 -6.31 1.35 10.39
C ASP A 367 -5.75 -0.08 10.45
N LEU A 368 -4.55 -0.21 10.98
CA LEU A 368 -3.77 -1.42 10.94
C LEU A 368 -3.48 -1.92 12.36
N ARG A 369 -3.45 -3.23 12.52
CA ARG A 369 -3.14 -3.89 13.77
C ARG A 369 -2.29 -5.13 13.56
N THR A 370 -1.45 -5.40 14.56
CA THR A 370 -0.58 -6.58 14.63
C THR A 370 -0.78 -7.21 16.02
N ASN A 371 -1.01 -8.50 16.09
CA ASN A 371 -1.09 -9.19 17.37
C ASN A 371 0.31 -9.53 17.89
N SER A 372 1.22 -9.91 16.99
CA SER A 372 2.60 -10.24 17.31
C SER A 372 3.55 -9.54 16.34
N LEU A 373 4.19 -8.49 16.79
CA LEU A 373 5.15 -7.69 16.04
C LEU A 373 6.59 -8.11 16.40
N ASP A 374 7.35 -8.56 15.43
CA ASP A 374 8.81 -8.63 15.55
C ASP A 374 9.40 -7.24 15.24
N PHE A 375 10.03 -6.61 16.22
CA PHE A 375 10.58 -5.25 16.06
C PHE A 375 11.61 -5.16 14.93
N ALA A 376 12.33 -6.25 14.65
CA ALA A 376 13.29 -6.30 13.56
C ALA A 376 12.63 -6.15 12.17
N ASP A 377 11.33 -6.48 12.02
CA ASP A 377 10.59 -6.29 10.78
C ASP A 377 10.31 -4.81 10.48
N LEU A 378 10.31 -3.96 11.50
CA LEU A 378 10.21 -2.50 11.34
C LEU A 378 11.52 -1.88 10.86
N GLY A 379 12.65 -2.58 10.97
CA GLY A 379 13.95 -2.06 10.56
C GLY A 379 13.96 -1.58 9.11
N ALA A 380 13.30 -2.29 8.22
CA ALA A 380 13.19 -1.94 6.80
C ALA A 380 12.44 -0.60 6.56
N LEU A 381 11.47 -0.25 7.42
CA LEU A 381 10.73 1.02 7.36
C LEU A 381 11.64 2.23 7.61
N PHE A 382 12.64 2.05 8.48
CA PHE A 382 13.59 3.08 8.90
C PHE A 382 14.94 2.97 8.18
N GLY A 383 15.00 2.22 7.07
CA GLY A 383 16.24 2.01 6.31
C GLY A 383 17.22 1.02 6.96
N GLY A 384 16.77 0.27 7.96
CA GLY A 384 17.53 -0.83 8.53
C GLY A 384 17.51 -2.08 7.67
N ALA A 385 18.37 -3.05 7.99
CA ALA A 385 18.34 -4.35 7.35
C ALA A 385 17.12 -5.14 7.83
N ALA A 386 16.23 -5.51 6.90
CA ALA A 386 15.28 -6.57 7.19
C ALA A 386 16.03 -7.87 7.49
N LYS A 387 15.50 -8.73 8.37
CA LYS A 387 16.04 -10.08 8.55
C LYS A 387 16.12 -10.77 7.18
N THR A 388 17.33 -11.02 6.70
CA THR A 388 17.57 -11.62 5.40
C THR A 388 17.16 -13.09 5.46
N GLY A 389 15.95 -13.39 5.01
CA GLY A 389 15.51 -14.75 4.68
C GLY A 389 15.84 -15.09 3.22
N LYS A 390 15.56 -16.33 2.83
CA LYS A 390 15.76 -16.82 1.43
C LYS A 390 15.03 -16.00 0.35
N VAL A 391 14.19 -15.06 0.73
CA VAL A 391 13.30 -14.27 -0.14
C VAL A 391 13.60 -12.76 -0.10
N ALA A 392 14.70 -12.35 0.56
CA ALA A 392 15.07 -10.93 0.63
C ALA A 392 15.47 -10.37 -0.74
N SER A 393 15.08 -9.12 -1.04
CA SER A 393 15.49 -8.45 -2.28
C SER A 393 17.00 -8.19 -2.28
N PRO A 394 17.65 -8.07 -3.46
CA PRO A 394 19.07 -7.72 -3.56
C PRO A 394 19.42 -6.42 -2.81
N ALA A 395 18.52 -5.44 -2.82
CA ALA A 395 18.70 -4.19 -2.09
C ALA A 395 18.69 -4.38 -0.56
N GLN A 396 17.80 -5.23 -0.06
CA GLN A 396 17.74 -5.58 1.36
C GLN A 396 19.00 -6.34 1.81
N VAL A 397 19.49 -7.26 0.98
CA VAL A 397 20.74 -8.00 1.26
C VAL A 397 21.94 -7.05 1.28
N ALA A 398 22.00 -6.09 0.35
CA ALA A 398 23.06 -5.08 0.31
C ALA A 398 23.03 -4.18 1.55
N ALA A 399 21.85 -3.69 1.96
CA ALA A 399 21.67 -2.87 3.16
C ALA A 399 22.09 -3.63 4.44
N ALA A 400 21.74 -4.94 4.53
CA ALA A 400 22.14 -5.79 5.64
C ALA A 400 23.66 -5.94 5.74
N LYS A 401 24.33 -6.15 4.61
CA LYS A 401 25.81 -6.25 4.56
C LYS A 401 26.48 -4.96 5.02
N VAL A 402 25.99 -3.80 4.56
CA VAL A 402 26.53 -2.50 4.97
C VAL A 402 26.39 -2.31 6.48
N MET A 403 25.22 -2.52 7.07
CA MET A 403 25.02 -2.41 8.52
C MET A 403 25.93 -3.35 9.31
N GLN A 404 26.08 -4.58 8.86
CA GLN A 404 26.93 -5.57 9.51
C GLN A 404 28.42 -5.21 9.42
N SER A 405 28.87 -4.66 8.28
CA SER A 405 30.27 -4.23 8.11
C SER A 405 30.62 -2.97 8.90
N GLU A 406 29.67 -2.05 9.08
CA GLU A 406 29.89 -0.78 9.78
C GLU A 406 29.76 -0.90 11.31
N GLN A 407 29.24 -2.02 11.83
CA GLN A 407 28.99 -2.26 13.26
C GLN A 407 28.25 -1.10 13.97
N ARG A 408 27.29 -0.49 13.27
CA ARG A 408 26.49 0.62 13.76
C ARG A 408 25.21 0.16 14.44
N LEU A 409 24.80 0.90 15.48
CA LEU A 409 23.51 0.72 16.14
C LEU A 409 22.38 1.38 15.34
N LEU A 410 22.63 2.58 14.79
CA LEU A 410 21.63 3.37 14.07
C LEU A 410 21.71 3.12 12.56
N PRO A 411 20.54 2.87 11.89
CA PRO A 411 20.50 2.69 10.45
C PRO A 411 20.90 3.95 9.68
N ASP A 412 21.85 3.83 8.72
CA ASP A 412 22.26 4.94 7.84
C ASP A 412 21.70 4.83 6.41
N ALA A 413 20.78 3.91 6.16
CA ALA A 413 20.12 3.83 4.86
C ALA A 413 19.25 5.06 4.60
N THR A 414 19.38 5.60 3.41
CA THR A 414 18.73 6.84 2.99
C THR A 414 17.21 6.67 2.91
N LEU A 415 16.46 7.52 3.61
CA LEU A 415 15.01 7.61 3.49
C LEU A 415 14.63 8.14 2.10
N ASN A 416 13.65 7.50 1.47
CA ASN A 416 13.14 7.94 0.18
C ASN A 416 12.20 9.15 0.34
N VAL A 417 12.79 10.34 0.34
CA VAL A 417 12.08 11.61 0.55
C VAL A 417 11.04 11.90 -0.53
N ASP A 418 11.28 11.46 -1.76
CA ASP A 418 10.34 11.69 -2.87
C ASP A 418 9.05 10.90 -2.68
N ARG A 419 9.13 9.70 -2.10
CA ARG A 419 7.93 8.94 -1.73
C ARG A 419 7.12 9.66 -0.62
N ILE A 420 7.81 10.23 0.37
CA ILE A 420 7.17 11.01 1.45
C ILE A 420 6.46 12.24 0.88
N ARG A 421 6.99 12.85 -0.19
CA ARG A 421 6.37 14.01 -0.85
C ARG A 421 5.24 13.65 -1.81
N SER A 422 5.19 12.42 -2.28
CA SER A 422 4.29 11.99 -3.37
C SER A 422 2.86 11.71 -2.94
N LEU A 423 2.59 11.54 -1.63
CA LEU A 423 1.27 11.22 -1.09
C LEU A 423 1.00 11.95 0.22
N ASP A 424 -0.26 12.03 0.59
CA ASP A 424 -0.70 12.39 1.94
C ASP A 424 -1.22 11.11 2.65
N ALA A 425 -1.13 11.03 3.98
CA ALA A 425 -1.55 9.83 4.71
C ALA A 425 -2.14 10.15 6.09
N ASP A 426 -3.02 9.28 6.56
CA ASP A 426 -3.56 9.22 7.91
C ASP A 426 -3.64 7.75 8.33
N VAL A 427 -2.72 7.31 9.18
CA VAL A 427 -2.53 5.91 9.53
C VAL A 427 -2.56 5.73 11.04
N THR A 428 -3.49 4.91 11.51
CA THR A 428 -3.48 4.40 12.89
C THR A 428 -2.90 2.98 12.89
N TYR A 429 -1.92 2.75 13.75
CA TYR A 429 -1.29 1.45 13.92
C TYR A 429 -1.28 1.02 15.39
N LYS A 430 -1.55 -0.26 15.65
CA LYS A 430 -1.52 -0.86 17.00
C LYS A 430 -0.83 -2.21 16.97
N ALA A 431 0.15 -2.41 17.84
CA ALA A 431 0.79 -3.69 18.10
C ALA A 431 0.42 -4.19 19.50
N ALA A 432 -0.26 -5.33 19.59
CA ALA A 432 -0.70 -5.88 20.87
C ALA A 432 0.44 -6.52 21.65
N SER A 433 1.41 -7.11 20.98
CA SER A 433 2.65 -7.57 21.59
C SER A 433 3.85 -7.30 20.67
N ILE A 434 4.99 -6.95 21.25
CA ILE A 434 6.22 -6.61 20.55
C ILE A 434 7.34 -7.51 21.05
N HIS A 435 8.10 -8.09 20.14
CA HIS A 435 9.20 -9.02 20.43
C HIS A 435 10.50 -8.56 19.78
N ASN A 436 11.62 -9.14 20.22
CA ASN A 436 12.96 -8.89 19.67
C ASN A 436 13.36 -7.40 19.69
N THR A 437 12.98 -6.68 20.74
CA THR A 437 13.36 -5.29 20.95
C THR A 437 14.65 -5.18 21.76
N PRO A 438 15.48 -4.15 21.52
CA PRO A 438 16.64 -3.86 22.38
C PRO A 438 16.22 -3.40 23.78
N VAL A 439 15.04 -2.82 23.91
CA VAL A 439 14.38 -2.45 25.16
C VAL A 439 13.11 -3.28 25.27
N ASN A 440 12.85 -3.87 26.43
CA ASN A 440 11.70 -4.74 26.64
C ASN A 440 10.36 -3.99 26.46
N LEU A 441 9.84 -3.94 25.23
CA LEU A 441 8.55 -3.35 24.91
C LEU A 441 7.46 -4.41 24.97
N LYS A 442 6.32 -4.09 25.57
CA LYS A 442 5.16 -4.97 25.66
C LYS A 442 4.20 -4.78 24.50
N SER A 443 3.77 -3.57 24.28
CA SER A 443 2.83 -3.18 23.23
C SER A 443 3.14 -1.79 22.71
N GLY A 444 2.48 -1.37 21.62
CA GLY A 444 2.67 -0.04 21.09
C GLY A 444 1.54 0.41 20.19
N SER A 445 1.40 1.73 20.04
CA SER A 445 0.51 2.34 19.08
C SER A 445 1.09 3.64 18.55
N ALA A 446 0.70 4.00 17.34
CA ALA A 446 1.04 5.27 16.72
C ALA A 446 -0.09 5.77 15.83
N HIS A 447 -0.33 7.07 15.86
CA HIS A 447 -1.14 7.76 14.85
C HIS A 447 -0.21 8.61 14.00
N VAL A 448 -0.11 8.27 12.73
CA VAL A 448 0.83 8.87 11.78
C VAL A 448 0.06 9.65 10.73
N THR A 449 0.32 10.93 10.63
CA THR A 449 -0.20 11.80 9.58
C THR A 449 0.93 12.25 8.67
N LEU A 450 0.69 12.26 7.37
CA LEU A 450 1.60 12.80 6.36
C LEU A 450 0.85 13.83 5.53
N LYS A 451 1.28 15.07 5.59
CA LYS A 451 0.65 16.18 4.85
C LYS A 451 1.72 17.02 4.18
N ALA A 452 1.65 17.10 2.86
CA ALA A 452 2.56 17.95 2.06
C ALA A 452 4.06 17.74 2.37
N GLY A 453 4.48 16.50 2.59
CA GLY A 453 5.88 16.16 2.88
C GLY A 453 6.29 16.31 4.35
N VAL A 454 5.35 16.62 5.25
CA VAL A 454 5.55 16.60 6.70
C VAL A 454 4.87 15.38 7.30
N LEU A 455 5.67 14.43 7.79
CA LEU A 455 5.21 13.26 8.52
C LEU A 455 5.22 13.58 10.01
N ARG A 456 4.12 13.30 10.70
CA ARG A 456 3.99 13.45 12.16
C ARG A 456 3.38 12.19 12.74
N ALA A 457 4.07 11.59 13.69
CA ALA A 457 3.56 10.52 14.54
C ALA A 457 3.18 11.13 15.90
N ASP A 458 1.88 11.27 16.16
CA ASP A 458 1.34 11.90 17.37
C ASP A 458 -0.08 11.35 17.66
N PRO A 459 -0.27 10.61 18.76
CA PRO A 459 0.76 10.16 19.68
C PRO A 459 1.55 8.95 19.16
N VAL A 460 2.82 8.86 19.59
CA VAL A 460 3.57 7.60 19.66
C VAL A 460 3.48 7.11 21.10
N ASP A 461 3.19 5.84 21.29
CA ASP A 461 2.91 5.28 22.59
C ASP A 461 3.40 3.83 22.69
N PHE A 462 4.33 3.57 23.58
CA PHE A 462 4.85 2.23 23.86
C PHE A 462 4.70 1.89 25.33
N GLU A 463 4.11 0.73 25.60
CA GLU A 463 4.06 0.15 26.93
C GLU A 463 5.30 -0.71 27.17
N LEU A 464 5.90 -0.51 28.32
CA LEU A 464 6.94 -1.35 28.91
C LEU A 464 6.30 -2.41 29.82
N PRO A 465 7.02 -3.44 30.30
CA PRO A 465 6.52 -4.33 31.35
C PRO A 465 5.99 -3.56 32.56
N GLN A 466 6.66 -2.46 32.89
CA GLN A 466 6.22 -1.45 33.83
C GLN A 466 6.61 -0.07 33.29
N GLY A 467 5.61 0.82 33.16
CA GLY A 467 5.81 2.16 32.62
C GLY A 467 5.47 2.30 31.15
N ARG A 468 5.74 3.49 30.61
CA ARG A 468 5.31 3.91 29.28
C ARG A 468 6.29 4.93 28.69
N VAL A 469 6.53 4.83 27.39
CA VAL A 469 7.17 5.86 26.56
C VAL A 469 6.11 6.45 25.65
N ALA A 470 5.87 7.75 25.76
CA ALA A 470 4.88 8.42 24.92
C ALA A 470 5.37 9.81 24.49
N GLY A 471 4.87 10.27 23.33
CA GLY A 471 5.22 11.60 22.80
C GLY A 471 4.91 11.75 21.35
N ASP A 472 5.69 12.59 20.68
CA ASP A 472 5.54 12.86 19.25
C ASP A 472 6.89 12.86 18.53
N VAL A 473 6.84 12.48 17.25
CA VAL A 473 7.96 12.54 16.32
C VAL A 473 7.47 13.19 15.03
N GLN A 474 8.20 14.19 14.56
CA GLN A 474 7.92 14.87 13.31
C GLN A 474 9.12 14.77 12.37
N LEU A 475 8.88 14.48 11.10
CA LEU A 475 9.86 14.51 10.02
C LEU A 475 9.37 15.48 8.94
N ASP A 476 10.06 16.59 8.79
CA ASP A 476 9.82 17.56 7.71
C ASP A 476 10.75 17.25 6.52
N ALA A 477 10.16 16.65 5.49
CA ALA A 477 10.85 16.25 4.27
C ALA A 477 10.63 17.22 3.10
N ARG A 478 10.15 18.44 3.33
CA ARG A 478 9.92 19.45 2.28
C ARG A 478 11.21 19.94 1.62
N ASN A 479 12.29 19.99 2.39
CA ASN A 479 13.61 20.40 1.92
C ASN A 479 14.46 19.19 1.49
N ALA A 480 15.55 19.45 0.75
CA ALA A 480 16.47 18.41 0.30
C ALA A 480 17.05 17.59 1.46
N THR A 481 17.36 18.24 2.57
CA THR A 481 17.76 17.60 3.83
C THR A 481 16.55 17.61 4.76
N PRO A 482 15.99 16.44 5.10
CA PRO A 482 14.91 16.34 6.08
C PRO A 482 15.33 16.80 7.47
N VAL A 483 14.37 17.30 8.22
CA VAL A 483 14.52 17.70 9.62
C VAL A 483 13.63 16.83 10.50
N THR A 484 14.20 16.30 11.57
CA THR A 484 13.49 15.44 12.52
C THR A 484 13.42 16.13 13.88
N ASP A 485 12.22 16.25 14.42
CA ASP A 485 11.94 16.69 15.79
C ASP A 485 11.34 15.52 16.57
N LEU A 486 11.77 15.33 17.81
CA LEU A 486 11.16 14.36 18.72
C LEU A 486 11.01 14.95 20.14
N ASP A 487 9.89 14.64 20.79
CA ASP A 487 9.63 14.91 22.20
C ASP A 487 9.02 13.67 22.83
N LEU A 488 9.85 12.85 23.44
CA LEU A 488 9.44 11.59 24.06
C LEU A 488 9.58 11.67 25.57
N ARG A 489 8.64 11.08 26.29
CA ARG A 489 8.59 11.00 27.74
C ARG A 489 8.52 9.57 28.20
N LEU A 490 9.37 9.23 29.14
CA LEU A 490 9.37 7.97 29.86
C LEU A 490 8.72 8.19 31.23
N THR A 491 7.67 7.43 31.53
CA THR A 491 6.94 7.55 32.79
C THR A 491 6.81 6.19 33.46
N ASN A 492 7.00 6.16 34.79
CA ASN A 492 6.84 4.96 35.64
C ASN A 492 7.57 3.72 35.14
N ALA A 493 8.68 3.88 34.42
CA ALA A 493 9.50 2.76 34.01
C ALA A 493 10.33 2.24 35.19
N ARG A 494 10.84 1.02 35.04
CA ARG A 494 11.72 0.40 36.03
C ARG A 494 13.12 0.28 35.46
N LEU A 495 14.09 0.72 36.26
CA LEU A 495 15.48 0.78 35.86
C LEU A 495 16.03 -0.60 35.48
N GLU A 496 15.70 -1.61 36.28
CA GLU A 496 16.10 -3.02 36.08
C GLU A 496 15.59 -3.62 34.75
N HIS A 497 14.49 -3.10 34.20
CA HIS A 497 13.94 -3.59 32.91
C HIS A 497 14.60 -2.92 31.69
N LEU A 498 15.28 -1.78 31.91
CA LEU A 498 15.90 -1.02 30.84
C LEU A 498 17.42 -1.24 30.77
N LEU A 499 18.06 -1.60 31.89
CA LEU A 499 19.48 -1.88 31.96
C LEU A 499 19.69 -3.41 32.04
N PRO A 500 20.11 -4.08 30.97
CA PRO A 500 20.36 -5.53 31.00
C PRO A 500 21.69 -5.86 31.71
N VAL A 501 21.93 -5.27 32.87
CA VAL A 501 23.17 -5.48 33.67
C VAL A 501 22.82 -6.47 34.78
N HIS A 502 23.26 -7.70 34.66
CA HIS A 502 23.13 -8.71 35.69
C HIS A 502 24.52 -8.99 36.31
N VAL A 503 24.69 -8.71 37.57
CA VAL A 503 25.95 -8.96 38.28
C VAL A 503 25.68 -9.91 39.43
N GLY A 504 26.35 -11.07 39.46
CA GLY A 504 26.25 -12.01 40.55
C GLY A 504 24.85 -12.59 40.80
N GLY A 505 24.08 -12.80 39.73
CA GLY A 505 22.79 -13.51 39.77
C GLY A 505 21.57 -12.67 40.17
N GLY A 506 21.67 -11.35 40.15
CA GLY A 506 20.53 -10.44 40.41
C GLY A 506 20.75 -9.05 39.83
N ASP A 507 19.69 -8.23 39.85
CA ASP A 507 19.72 -6.85 39.35
C ASP A 507 20.52 -5.97 40.32
N PRO A 508 21.59 -5.30 39.86
CA PRO A 508 22.40 -4.45 40.74
C PRO A 508 21.72 -3.14 41.10
N LEU A 509 20.77 -2.67 40.30
CA LEU A 509 20.05 -1.43 40.43
C LEU A 509 18.57 -1.66 40.18
N THR A 510 17.70 -1.20 41.07
CA THR A 510 16.27 -1.24 40.94
C THR A 510 15.67 0.13 41.28
N GLY A 511 14.55 0.49 40.67
CA GLY A 511 13.88 1.75 41.00
C GLY A 511 13.03 2.32 39.90
N ALA A 512 12.22 3.30 40.29
CA ALA A 512 11.43 4.05 39.32
C ALA A 512 12.33 4.94 38.46
N LEU A 513 12.08 4.92 37.14
CA LEU A 513 12.78 5.78 36.19
C LEU A 513 11.77 6.63 35.43
N VAL A 514 12.02 7.92 35.38
CA VAL A 514 11.31 8.88 34.55
C VAL A 514 12.29 9.60 33.64
N GLY A 515 11.85 10.03 32.45
CA GLY A 515 12.75 10.71 31.54
C GLY A 515 12.04 11.52 30.47
N ARG A 516 12.82 12.37 29.82
CA ARG A 516 12.39 13.09 28.62
C ARG A 516 13.55 13.23 27.66
N ALA A 517 13.28 13.00 26.38
CA ALA A 517 14.18 13.29 25.28
C ALA A 517 13.52 14.32 24.37
N LYS A 518 14.13 15.49 24.20
CA LYS A 518 13.69 16.51 23.25
C LYS A 518 14.87 16.83 22.34
N LEU A 519 14.78 16.40 21.09
CA LEU A 519 15.87 16.49 20.13
C LEU A 519 15.36 17.04 18.79
N HIS A 520 16.25 17.78 18.15
CA HIS A 520 16.08 18.33 16.80
C HIS A 520 17.32 17.99 15.99
N GLY A 521 17.16 17.30 14.87
CA GLY A 521 18.28 16.89 14.04
C GLY A 521 17.94 16.95 12.55
N SER A 522 18.95 16.94 11.70
CA SER A 522 18.80 17.00 10.26
C SER A 522 19.58 15.89 9.57
N GLY A 523 18.98 15.28 8.55
CA GLY A 523 19.60 14.20 7.81
C GLY A 523 18.57 13.30 7.13
N ASN A 524 18.99 12.61 6.09
CA ASN A 524 18.14 11.72 5.33
C ASN A 524 18.25 10.24 5.77
N SER A 525 18.78 10.01 6.96
CA SER A 525 18.78 8.71 7.63
C SER A 525 18.63 8.91 9.14
N VAL A 526 18.29 7.84 9.88
CA VAL A 526 18.19 7.87 11.32
C VAL A 526 19.55 8.24 11.93
N HIS A 527 20.63 7.58 11.47
CA HIS A 527 21.98 7.88 11.90
C HIS A 527 22.33 9.37 11.72
N ARG A 528 22.13 9.93 10.53
CA ARG A 528 22.47 11.34 10.23
C ARG A 528 21.63 12.33 11.04
N ALA A 529 20.36 12.03 11.25
CA ALA A 529 19.52 12.86 12.10
C ALA A 529 20.01 12.92 13.54
N PHE A 530 20.46 11.78 14.10
CA PHE A 530 21.06 11.75 15.44
C PHE A 530 22.48 12.32 15.46
N ALA A 531 23.28 12.11 14.39
CA ALA A 531 24.63 12.66 14.26
C ALA A 531 24.67 14.19 14.18
N SER A 532 23.55 14.83 13.86
CA SER A 532 23.38 16.30 13.86
C SER A 532 22.49 16.81 14.99
N ALA A 533 22.08 15.95 15.91
CA ALA A 533 21.07 16.26 16.91
C ALA A 533 21.49 17.37 17.85
N ASN A 534 20.56 18.27 18.14
CA ASN A 534 20.64 19.31 19.16
C ASN A 534 19.46 19.16 20.12
N GLY A 535 19.65 19.48 21.38
CA GLY A 535 18.61 19.38 22.41
C GLY A 535 19.07 18.78 23.71
N GLN A 536 18.20 18.01 24.37
CA GLN A 536 18.51 17.47 25.68
C GLN A 536 17.86 16.13 25.95
N ILE A 537 18.53 15.30 26.75
CA ILE A 537 17.99 14.08 27.35
C ILE A 537 18.12 14.21 28.86
N LEU A 538 17.04 13.98 29.58
CA LEU A 538 16.96 13.99 31.00
C LEU A 538 16.43 12.65 31.52
N LEU A 539 17.15 12.00 32.41
CA LEU A 539 16.73 10.77 33.08
C LEU A 539 16.80 11.04 34.61
N VAL A 540 15.78 10.61 35.33
CA VAL A 540 15.65 10.79 36.78
C VAL A 540 15.22 9.49 37.45
N VAL A 541 15.95 9.07 38.45
CA VAL A 541 15.58 8.00 39.38
C VAL A 541 15.22 8.67 40.70
N PRO A 542 13.94 8.91 41.00
CA PRO A 542 13.55 9.64 42.23
C PRO A 542 13.78 8.82 43.47
N ASN A 543 13.72 7.51 43.39
CA ASN A 543 13.98 6.55 44.46
C ASN A 543 14.28 5.17 43.88
N GLY A 544 14.87 4.32 44.69
CA GLY A 544 15.20 2.96 44.28
C GLY A 544 16.11 2.27 45.31
N GLU A 545 16.68 1.16 44.86
CA GLU A 545 17.65 0.41 45.65
C GLU A 545 18.85 0.02 44.80
N VAL A 546 20.01 0.00 45.36
CA VAL A 546 21.24 -0.51 44.76
C VAL A 546 21.82 -1.59 45.65
N ARG A 547 22.27 -2.70 45.06
CA ARG A 547 22.99 -3.72 45.83
C ARG A 547 24.20 -3.09 46.52
N ARG A 548 24.35 -3.39 47.80
CA ARG A 548 25.40 -2.79 48.64
C ARG A 548 26.80 -3.05 48.09
N ALA A 549 27.05 -4.27 47.62
CA ALA A 549 28.29 -4.61 46.93
C ALA A 549 28.61 -3.68 45.75
N PHE A 550 27.59 -3.33 44.94
CA PHE A 550 27.74 -2.45 43.78
C PHE A 550 27.92 -1.00 44.21
N ALA A 551 27.21 -0.55 45.23
CA ALA A 551 27.40 0.78 45.81
C ALA A 551 28.82 0.98 46.41
N GLU A 552 29.35 -0.02 47.10
CA GLU A 552 30.70 0.00 47.64
C GLU A 552 31.77 -0.03 46.54
N LEU A 553 31.55 -0.83 45.46
CA LEU A 553 32.41 -0.80 44.28
C LEU A 553 32.42 0.57 43.61
N MET A 554 31.29 1.23 43.47
CA MET A 554 31.19 2.59 42.94
C MET A 554 31.83 3.62 43.89
N GLY A 555 31.78 3.38 45.22
CA GLY A 555 32.43 4.18 46.26
C GLY A 555 33.93 3.93 46.39
N VAL A 556 34.38 2.87 45.68
CA VAL A 556 35.79 2.50 45.56
C VAL A 556 36.41 1.92 46.83
N ASP A 557 35.62 1.29 47.68
CA ASP A 557 36.12 0.26 48.58
C ASP A 557 36.11 -1.08 47.82
N VAL A 558 37.10 -1.22 46.95
CA VAL A 558 37.21 -2.40 46.06
C VAL A 558 37.33 -3.68 46.88
N VAL A 559 38.03 -3.63 47.99
CA VAL A 559 38.24 -4.80 48.86
C VAL A 559 36.92 -5.25 49.49
N LYS A 560 36.18 -4.30 50.05
CA LYS A 560 34.87 -4.59 50.65
C LYS A 560 33.81 -4.93 49.62
N GLY A 561 33.76 -4.20 48.53
CA GLY A 561 32.82 -4.45 47.44
C GLY A 561 33.02 -5.84 46.79
N LEU A 562 34.27 -6.21 46.54
CA LEU A 562 34.62 -7.53 46.02
C LEU A 562 34.33 -8.64 47.05
N GLY A 563 34.64 -8.41 48.32
CA GLY A 563 34.31 -9.31 49.41
C GLY A 563 32.80 -9.55 49.51
N LEU A 564 31.99 -8.51 49.42
CA LEU A 564 30.52 -8.61 49.41
C LEU A 564 29.98 -9.31 48.20
N LEU A 565 30.57 -9.14 47.00
CA LEU A 565 30.21 -9.90 45.81
C LEU A 565 30.52 -11.40 45.96
N LEU A 566 31.69 -11.72 46.52
CA LEU A 566 32.12 -13.11 46.74
C LEU A 566 31.32 -13.81 47.83
N SER A 567 30.89 -13.05 48.87
CA SER A 567 30.08 -13.57 49.97
C SER A 567 28.61 -13.78 49.64
N LYS A 568 28.18 -13.49 48.38
CA LYS A 568 26.77 -13.55 47.92
C LYS A 568 25.85 -12.66 48.80
N ASP A 569 26.35 -11.53 49.29
CA ASP A 569 25.54 -10.56 50.03
C ASP A 569 24.51 -9.92 49.09
N HIS A 570 23.22 -10.13 49.38
CA HIS A 570 22.10 -9.58 48.64
C HIS A 570 21.50 -8.34 49.30
N GLN A 571 22.13 -7.80 50.34
CA GLN A 571 21.67 -6.56 50.98
C GLN A 571 21.64 -5.42 49.97
N SER A 572 20.55 -4.66 49.98
CA SER A 572 20.40 -3.43 49.21
C SER A 572 20.60 -2.20 50.07
N THR A 573 20.94 -1.11 49.44
CA THR A 573 21.01 0.24 50.07
C THR A 573 20.10 1.18 49.27
N PRO A 574 19.36 2.07 49.92
CA PRO A 574 18.46 2.97 49.23
C PRO A 574 19.19 3.95 48.32
N ILE A 575 18.65 4.16 47.13
CA ILE A 575 18.98 5.26 46.24
C ILE A 575 18.15 6.46 46.68
N ARG A 576 18.78 7.55 47.04
CA ARG A 576 18.13 8.81 47.44
C ARG A 576 17.61 9.55 46.21
N CYS A 577 18.44 9.66 45.19
CA CYS A 577 18.08 10.09 43.84
C CYS A 577 19.20 9.77 42.83
N GLY A 578 18.81 9.68 41.56
CA GLY A 578 19.71 9.67 40.41
C GLY A 578 19.23 10.68 39.37
N VAL A 579 20.15 11.44 38.79
CA VAL A 579 19.86 12.36 37.67
C VAL A 579 20.98 12.24 36.65
N ALA A 580 20.60 12.04 35.38
CA ALA A 580 21.50 12.12 34.24
C ALA A 580 20.91 13.10 33.21
N HIS A 581 21.60 14.21 33.01
CA HIS A 581 21.23 15.24 32.04
C HIS A 581 22.34 15.37 31.00
N PHE A 582 21.93 15.22 29.74
CA PHE A 582 22.80 15.37 28.58
C PHE A 582 22.30 16.51 27.70
N GLN A 583 23.21 17.40 27.38
CA GLN A 583 23.00 18.44 26.37
C GLN A 583 23.60 17.99 25.06
N ALA A 584 22.74 17.85 24.02
CA ALA A 584 23.16 17.50 22.69
C ALA A 584 23.51 18.76 21.89
N VAL A 585 24.69 18.78 21.29
CA VAL A 585 25.13 19.82 20.35
C VAL A 585 25.81 19.14 19.16
N ASN A 586 25.24 19.29 17.99
CA ASN A 586 25.74 18.68 16.74
C ASN A 586 26.06 17.19 16.89
N GLY A 587 25.13 16.44 17.47
CA GLY A 587 25.24 14.98 17.64
C GLY A 587 26.16 14.52 18.77
N VAL A 588 26.78 15.43 19.52
CA VAL A 588 27.58 15.12 20.71
C VAL A 588 26.73 15.42 21.95
N PHE A 589 26.40 14.38 22.68
CA PHE A 589 25.63 14.45 23.92
C PHE A 589 26.60 14.59 25.12
N ASN A 590 26.80 15.79 25.56
CA ASN A 590 27.66 16.09 26.69
C ASN A 590 26.91 15.92 28.01
N ALA A 591 27.49 15.19 28.93
CA ALA A 591 26.96 15.04 30.28
C ALA A 591 27.11 16.37 31.05
N ASP A 592 26.05 17.18 31.05
CA ASP A 592 25.97 18.40 31.85
C ASP A 592 25.90 18.06 33.33
N ARG A 593 25.20 16.98 33.66
CA ARG A 593 25.07 16.52 35.05
C ARG A 593 24.76 15.04 35.10
N ILE A 594 25.62 14.30 35.79
CA ILE A 594 25.36 12.93 36.23
C ILE A 594 25.58 12.90 37.73
N VAL A 595 24.52 12.64 38.49
CA VAL A 595 24.57 12.50 39.97
C VAL A 595 23.75 11.27 40.32
N PHE A 596 24.34 10.42 41.16
CA PHE A 596 23.67 9.25 41.71
C PHE A 596 23.98 9.17 43.20
N ASP A 597 22.99 9.43 44.03
CA ASP A 597 23.12 9.58 45.46
C ASP A 597 22.58 8.39 46.23
N THR A 598 23.41 7.77 47.05
CA THR A 598 23.06 6.66 47.93
C THR A 598 23.49 6.96 49.36
N ASP A 599 23.09 6.18 50.33
CA ASP A 599 23.53 6.38 51.72
C ASP A 599 25.05 6.33 51.91
N PRO A 600 25.80 5.35 51.34
CA PRO A 600 27.24 5.28 51.53
C PRO A 600 28.05 6.19 50.60
N VAL A 601 27.51 6.51 49.39
CA VAL A 601 28.30 7.11 48.32
C VAL A 601 27.49 8.09 47.48
N LEU A 602 28.11 9.24 47.19
CA LEU A 602 27.69 10.16 46.13
C LEU A 602 28.51 9.89 44.87
N VAL A 603 27.92 9.48 43.78
CA VAL A 603 28.56 9.29 42.49
C VAL A 603 28.30 10.50 41.61
N THR A 604 29.37 11.06 41.04
CA THR A 604 29.31 12.11 40.02
C THR A 604 29.86 11.57 38.71
N GLY A 605 29.28 11.97 37.60
CA GLY A 605 29.73 11.54 36.28
C GLY A 605 29.92 12.69 35.31
N SER A 606 30.77 12.48 34.33
CA SER A 606 31.05 13.39 33.22
C SER A 606 31.40 12.61 31.96
N GLY A 607 31.43 13.29 30.83
CA GLY A 607 31.84 12.72 29.56
C GLY A 607 30.85 13.01 28.44
N SER A 608 30.92 12.26 27.35
CA SER A 608 30.10 12.49 26.17
C SER A 608 29.76 11.20 25.45
N ILE A 609 28.70 11.29 24.61
CA ILE A 609 28.29 10.27 23.69
C ILE A 609 28.25 10.91 22.28
N SER A 610 29.10 10.45 21.37
CA SER A 610 29.11 10.89 19.98
C SER A 610 28.21 10.00 19.15
N MET A 611 27.12 10.53 18.60
CA MET A 611 26.20 9.79 17.72
C MET A 611 26.74 9.69 16.28
N GLY A 612 27.64 10.56 15.88
CA GLY A 612 28.30 10.49 14.58
C GLY A 612 29.22 9.28 14.44
N ASP A 613 30.00 9.00 15.49
CA ASP A 613 30.89 7.84 15.55
C ASP A 613 30.30 6.67 16.32
N GLU A 614 29.15 6.86 16.94
CA GLU A 614 28.49 5.94 17.87
C GLU A 614 29.43 5.48 19.00
N LYS A 615 30.18 6.41 19.52
CA LYS A 615 31.14 6.18 20.59
C LYS A 615 30.70 6.78 21.92
N LEU A 616 31.08 6.11 22.97
CA LEU A 616 30.80 6.39 24.36
C LEU A 616 32.11 6.68 25.07
N ASP A 617 32.20 7.81 25.78
CA ASP A 617 33.29 8.18 26.69
C ASP A 617 32.70 8.81 27.95
N LEU A 618 32.32 7.98 28.90
CA LEU A 618 31.76 8.41 30.17
C LEU A 618 32.68 7.99 31.32
N LYS A 619 32.76 8.84 32.33
CA LYS A 619 33.53 8.61 33.55
C LYS A 619 32.61 8.84 34.75
N ALA A 620 32.66 7.92 35.71
CA ALA A 620 31.95 8.04 36.96
C ALA A 620 32.92 7.94 38.13
N GLN A 621 32.79 8.82 39.09
CA GLN A 621 33.62 8.88 40.30
C GLN A 621 32.75 8.87 41.53
N GLY A 622 33.00 7.92 42.43
CA GLY A 622 32.34 7.86 43.72
C GLY A 622 33.03 8.74 44.77
N HIS A 623 32.23 9.35 45.61
CA HIS A 623 32.64 10.16 46.75
C HIS A 623 31.99 9.57 48.01
N PRO A 624 32.74 8.88 48.89
CA PRO A 624 32.19 8.27 50.09
C PRO A 624 31.69 9.35 51.09
N LYS A 625 30.60 9.03 51.77
CA LYS A 625 30.00 9.85 52.83
C LYS A 625 30.42 9.42 54.22
N LYS A 626 31.05 8.24 54.32
CA LYS A 626 31.54 7.67 55.58
C LYS A 626 33.06 7.50 55.49
N PHE A 627 33.73 7.58 56.65
CA PHE A 627 35.16 7.40 56.75
C PHE A 627 35.60 6.04 56.20
N GLN A 628 36.62 6.06 55.32
CA GLN A 628 37.24 4.85 54.74
C GLN A 628 38.74 4.89 54.96
N LEU A 629 39.26 3.80 55.50
CA LEU A 629 40.71 3.67 55.82
C LEU A 629 41.51 3.31 54.56
N VAL A 630 40.92 2.58 53.62
CA VAL A 630 41.55 2.17 52.35
C VAL A 630 40.61 2.46 51.20
N ARG A 631 40.88 3.48 50.43
CA ARG A 631 40.14 3.89 49.24
C ARG A 631 41.04 4.01 48.01
N ALA A 632 40.71 3.34 46.92
CA ALA A 632 41.31 3.62 45.63
C ALA A 632 40.47 4.72 44.89
N ARG A 633 41.10 5.85 44.60
CA ARG A 633 40.43 6.97 43.88
C ARG A 633 40.47 6.74 42.37
N VAL A 634 39.84 5.66 41.92
CA VAL A 634 39.87 5.23 40.50
C VAL A 634 38.52 5.49 39.86
N PRO A 635 38.41 6.37 38.88
CA PRO A 635 37.17 6.53 38.11
C PRO A 635 36.81 5.28 37.31
N VAL A 636 35.56 4.90 37.34
CA VAL A 636 35.00 3.89 36.46
C VAL A 636 34.72 4.56 35.11
N THR A 637 35.12 3.92 34.04
CA THR A 637 34.92 4.43 32.69
C THR A 637 33.98 3.51 31.92
N ALA A 638 33.12 4.12 31.10
CA ALA A 638 32.35 3.40 30.09
C ALA A 638 32.72 3.99 28.72
N GLY A 639 33.37 3.19 27.90
CA GLY A 639 33.89 3.59 26.58
C GLY A 639 33.59 2.56 25.50
N GLY A 640 34.05 2.82 24.28
CA GLY A 640 33.84 1.94 23.13
C GLY A 640 32.68 2.34 22.29
N SER A 641 32.14 1.41 21.48
CA SER A 641 30.94 1.67 20.63
C SER A 641 29.66 1.52 21.44
N LEU A 642 28.61 2.22 21.04
CA LEU A 642 27.26 2.08 21.62
C LEU A 642 26.72 0.66 21.51
N LEU A 643 27.11 -0.07 20.44
CA LEU A 643 26.71 -1.45 20.24
C LEU A 643 27.47 -2.43 21.19
N HIS A 644 28.72 -2.11 21.52
CA HIS A 644 29.59 -2.93 22.37
C HIS A 644 30.29 -2.05 23.41
N PRO A 645 29.58 -1.55 24.46
CA PRO A 645 30.17 -0.72 25.48
C PRO A 645 31.14 -1.53 26.32
N LYS A 646 32.29 -0.93 26.65
CA LYS A 646 33.32 -1.51 27.49
C LYS A 646 33.38 -0.78 28.80
N LEU A 647 33.18 -1.48 29.88
CA LEU A 647 33.41 -0.96 31.21
C LEU A 647 34.89 -1.17 31.59
N GLY A 648 35.49 -0.15 32.18
CA GLY A 648 36.89 -0.15 32.58
C GLY A 648 37.13 0.71 33.79
N VAL A 649 38.37 0.74 34.21
CA VAL A 649 38.88 1.66 35.27
C VAL A 649 40.04 2.44 34.70
N GLN A 650 40.24 3.66 35.19
CA GLN A 650 41.32 4.53 34.74
C GLN A 650 42.57 4.28 35.62
N PRO A 651 43.58 3.50 35.18
CA PRO A 651 44.67 3.03 36.04
C PRO A 651 45.61 4.13 36.49
N GLY A 652 45.72 5.25 35.73
CA GLY A 652 46.62 6.36 36.05
C GLY A 652 46.39 7.00 37.44
N ALA A 653 45.12 7.08 37.88
CA ALA A 653 44.78 7.60 39.20
C ALA A 653 45.23 6.66 40.32
N ALA A 654 45.12 5.35 40.14
CA ALA A 654 45.61 4.35 41.08
C ALA A 654 47.16 4.35 41.18
N ILE A 655 47.83 4.47 40.03
CA ILE A 655 49.31 4.56 39.97
C ILE A 655 49.79 5.82 40.69
N ALA A 656 49.16 6.97 40.48
CA ALA A 656 49.50 8.22 41.18
C ALA A 656 49.28 8.10 42.70
N GLN A 657 48.19 7.48 43.14
CA GLN A 657 47.87 7.23 44.53
C GLN A 657 48.88 6.26 45.16
N GLY A 658 49.24 5.18 44.45
CA GLY A 658 50.27 4.24 44.88
C GLY A 658 51.65 4.88 44.93
N GLY A 659 52.03 5.72 43.95
CA GLY A 659 53.26 6.46 43.93
C GLY A 659 53.35 7.44 45.13
N ALA A 660 52.26 8.16 45.44
CA ALA A 660 52.21 9.02 46.63
C ALA A 660 52.34 8.21 47.92
N ALA A 661 51.77 7.05 48.04
CA ALA A 661 51.90 6.15 49.19
C ALA A 661 53.35 5.69 49.41
N VAL A 662 53.99 5.26 48.31
CA VAL A 662 55.40 4.88 48.35
C VAL A 662 56.27 6.07 48.82
N ALA A 663 56.05 7.23 48.23
CA ALA A 663 56.80 8.42 48.61
C ALA A 663 56.59 8.76 50.09
N LEU A 664 55.40 8.84 50.60
CA LEU A 664 55.10 9.12 51.99
C LEU A 664 55.66 8.05 52.95
N GLY A 665 55.58 6.78 52.56
CA GLY A 665 56.10 5.65 53.32
C GLY A 665 57.64 5.66 53.43
N THR A 666 58.32 6.09 52.34
CA THR A 666 59.81 6.15 52.31
C THR A 666 60.36 7.39 52.91
N PHE A 667 59.69 8.54 52.78
CA PHE A 667 60.24 9.84 53.28
C PHE A 667 59.77 10.25 54.68
N LEU A 668 58.63 9.74 55.16
CA LEU A 668 58.08 10.09 56.47
C LEU A 668 58.06 8.90 57.44
N THR A 669 57.12 8.03 57.31
CA THR A 669 56.98 6.78 58.07
C THR A 669 56.24 5.76 57.34
N PRO A 670 56.40 4.43 57.63
CA PRO A 670 55.58 3.38 56.98
C PRO A 670 54.08 3.56 57.18
N LEU A 671 53.65 4.17 58.28
CA LEU A 671 52.23 4.49 58.53
C LEU A 671 51.74 5.64 57.64
N ALA A 672 52.60 6.55 57.21
CA ALA A 672 52.24 7.62 56.27
C ALA A 672 51.91 7.13 54.89
N ALA A 673 52.33 5.92 54.49
CA ALA A 673 51.98 5.28 53.25
C ALA A 673 50.45 5.02 53.09
N ILE A 674 49.73 4.98 54.21
CA ILE A 674 48.28 4.75 54.21
C ILE A 674 47.50 6.06 53.92
N LEU A 675 48.09 7.25 54.18
CA LEU A 675 47.41 8.53 54.07
C LEU A 675 46.76 8.80 52.70
N PRO A 676 47.40 8.50 51.56
CA PRO A 676 46.78 8.69 50.27
C PRO A 676 45.45 7.85 50.02
N PHE A 677 45.29 6.77 50.79
CA PHE A 677 44.16 5.89 50.74
C PHE A 677 43.06 6.22 51.75
N VAL A 678 43.30 7.09 52.69
CA VAL A 678 42.34 7.52 53.72
C VAL A 678 41.38 8.54 53.10
N ASP A 679 40.10 8.28 53.24
CA ASP A 679 39.04 9.22 52.88
C ASP A 679 38.20 9.56 54.14
N PRO A 680 38.14 10.84 54.54
CA PRO A 680 37.35 11.22 55.70
C PRO A 680 35.83 11.10 55.54
N GLY A 681 35.34 10.79 54.33
CA GLY A 681 33.91 10.63 54.08
C GLY A 681 33.14 11.95 54.16
N LEU A 682 33.70 13.02 53.61
CA LEU A 682 33.15 14.38 53.68
C LEU A 682 32.11 14.69 52.58
N ALA A 683 31.79 13.76 51.73
CA ALA A 683 30.76 13.97 50.72
C ALA A 683 29.38 14.21 51.36
N LYS A 684 28.75 15.32 51.00
CA LYS A 684 27.42 15.67 51.48
C LYS A 684 26.35 15.02 50.60
N ASP A 685 25.18 14.85 51.17
CA ASP A 685 23.99 14.44 50.39
C ASP A 685 23.71 15.40 49.25
N ALA A 686 23.36 14.87 48.13
CA ALA A 686 22.87 15.67 47.01
C ALA A 686 21.53 16.34 47.38
N ASN A 687 21.27 17.52 46.89
CA ASN A 687 19.95 18.15 47.00
C ASN A 687 18.97 17.48 46.05
N CYS A 688 18.53 16.27 46.40
CA CYS A 688 17.63 15.45 45.58
C CYS A 688 16.33 16.17 45.25
N ALA A 689 15.74 16.88 46.22
CA ALA A 689 14.51 17.65 46.00
C ALA A 689 14.72 18.75 44.95
N GLY A 690 15.80 19.47 45.01
CA GLY A 690 16.17 20.50 44.05
C GLY A 690 16.47 19.92 42.66
N LEU A 691 17.21 18.80 42.60
CA LEU A 691 17.54 18.11 41.35
C LEU A 691 16.29 17.56 40.65
N VAL A 692 15.42 16.87 41.38
CA VAL A 692 14.16 16.31 40.85
C VAL A 692 13.20 17.43 40.45
N ALA A 693 13.10 18.52 41.26
CA ALA A 693 12.24 19.66 40.92
C ALA A 693 12.73 20.43 39.68
N GLN A 694 14.07 20.56 39.52
CA GLN A 694 14.65 21.16 38.30
C GLN A 694 14.40 20.28 37.07
N ALA A 695 14.55 18.96 37.19
CA ALA A 695 14.22 17.99 36.19
C ALA A 695 12.72 18.04 35.80
N GLY A 696 11.84 18.15 36.81
CA GLY A 696 10.39 18.29 36.56
C GLY A 696 10.03 19.58 35.82
N ARG A 697 10.70 20.70 36.10
CA ARG A 697 10.49 21.98 35.36
C ARG A 697 10.98 21.91 33.93
N GLN A 698 12.09 21.28 33.65
CA GLN A 698 12.61 21.05 32.31
C GLN A 698 11.74 20.03 31.54
N GLY A 699 11.04 19.14 32.25
CA GLY A 699 10.08 18.19 31.70
C GLY A 699 8.65 18.72 31.45
N ALA A 700 8.31 19.92 31.99
CA ALA A 700 6.95 20.49 31.82
C ALA A 700 6.71 20.92 30.35
N PRO A 701 5.45 20.80 29.84
CA PRO A 701 5.14 21.31 28.53
C PRO A 701 5.36 22.83 28.50
N VAL A 702 6.15 23.31 27.54
CA VAL A 702 6.16 24.72 27.17
C VAL A 702 4.76 25.04 26.66
N LYS A 703 4.01 25.88 27.39
CA LYS A 703 2.73 26.42 26.87
C LYS A 703 3.03 27.00 25.49
N ALA A 704 2.30 26.52 24.49
CA ALA A 704 2.37 27.08 23.16
C ALA A 704 2.14 28.61 23.26
N ILE A 705 3.16 29.37 22.93
CA ILE A 705 3.03 30.82 22.75
C ILE A 705 2.15 30.94 21.51
N ALA A 706 0.90 31.33 21.74
CA ALA A 706 0.00 31.71 20.66
C ALA A 706 0.65 32.89 19.91
N HIS A 707 1.13 32.65 18.71
CA HIS A 707 1.43 33.72 17.77
C HIS A 707 0.12 34.40 17.41
N ARG A 708 -0.02 35.65 17.87
CA ARG A 708 -0.99 36.61 17.36
C ARG A 708 -0.67 37.01 15.93
#